data_5c175ca97724a8b6565c394d38526716
#
_entry.id   5c175ca97724a8b6565c394d38526716
#
_cell.length_a   1.000
_cell.length_b   1.000
_cell.length_c   1.000
_cell.angle_alpha   90.00
_cell.angle_beta   90.00
_cell.angle_gamma   90.00
#
_symmetry.space_group_name_H-M   'P 1'
#
loop_
_entity.id
_entity.type
_entity.pdbx_description
1 polymer ?
#
loop_
_entity_poly.entity_id
_entity_poly.type
_entity_poly.pdbx_seq_one_letter_code
_entity_poly.pdbx_strand_id
1 'polypeptide(L)'
;MHRRSHVTLTAIFLLGAAVARGEPAGALAGRVRTAEGTPIPQLLLVVAGPGGVRTVVTGPEGRYRVAGLAPGEYRVRVDAPGFVLSPEPQRVVGGAEEDLDLVLSPAPVREQVIVAATRAEAALSTLGVDASVLDHERITERRSPDVLHLLEELPGAAVARTGGLGRQGSLFLRGGPSNAARVMIDGVPVNEPGGAFDFGALLPLSLEQIEVVRGAASSLYGTDALAGVVHLVTRHAGVGDGTSFETEAEGGRFDSRRLQGEALGRRGGLDWTAGALRVETDNQGPNSAFRETAGAAALGLRLGERSSLRIVGRGGASNAGTPGATAFGRPDLDASIERRLLVLGGRFLRAGDRFSQEVRAGYALSDELDLDPIDSGSYIPRFGDRVGAFAISDFTDPAGFQNDTRRLSLGYQIEGRAGARHLLTAGADLERETGALGTRAEPLLSPRRTNVGAYVQDRLVLADRLFVTAGARLERNASFGTRAVPRAAVAWRLRGGADATTLRASAGTGIKEPSFFQSFGISFFAQGNPHLKPERSRTFDLGIEQRLLGGRLRGEATAFHHDYLDQVAYHVVDFTTFQGGFVNLGHTRARGAELSVEAAPTDSLWLSAAYTLLDGRILVSTDEFDPVVAVGRPLLRRPKHQATFGARFTRGRVGLGANLVAVGRRADSDFAGLGLLVNDGYTRVDARVRARLGHGLEAFAVGENLLDRHYQEVLGYPALGRALRAGLRFQSGPWRP
;
A
#
# COMPACT_ATOMS: atom_id res chain seq x y z
N MET A 1 -49.07 48.81 18.62
CA MET A 1 -48.56 50.14 19.00
C MET A 1 -47.09 50.19 18.81
N HIS A 2 -46.64 51.05 17.87
CA HIS A 2 -45.36 51.78 17.78
C HIS A 2 -44.03 50.95 17.77
N ARG A 3 -43.05 51.24 16.95
CA ARG A 3 -42.83 52.09 15.75
C ARG A 3 -41.52 51.61 15.11
N ARG A 4 -41.46 51.69 13.82
CA ARG A 4 -40.25 51.56 12.98
C ARG A 4 -39.23 52.64 13.28
N SER A 5 -37.95 52.35 13.05
CA SER A 5 -36.98 53.34 12.57
C SER A 5 -35.89 52.67 11.74
N HIS A 6 -35.91 52.97 10.45
CA HIS A 6 -34.81 52.74 9.51
C HIS A 6 -33.75 53.84 9.71
N VAL A 7 -32.48 53.46 9.68
CA VAL A 7 -31.39 54.41 9.40
C VAL A 7 -30.54 53.83 8.28
N THR A 8 -30.68 54.44 7.12
CA THR A 8 -29.86 54.25 5.94
C THR A 8 -28.66 55.20 6.08
N LEU A 9 -27.43 54.66 6.07
CA LEU A 9 -26.22 55.47 5.90
C LEU A 9 -25.58 55.10 4.57
N THR A 10 -25.77 55.96 3.58
CA THR A 10 -25.05 55.96 2.28
C THR A 10 -23.71 56.69 2.49
N ALA A 11 -22.60 55.99 2.45
CA ALA A 11 -21.28 56.60 2.37
C ALA A 11 -20.73 56.40 0.96
N ILE A 12 -20.75 57.51 0.20
CA ILE A 12 -20.09 57.61 -1.10
C ILE A 12 -18.58 57.77 -0.85
N PHE A 13 -17.78 56.77 -1.17
CA PHE A 13 -16.33 56.92 -1.29
C PHE A 13 -15.99 57.06 -2.77
N LEU A 14 -15.69 58.26 -3.21
CA LEU A 14 -14.95 58.54 -4.41
C LEU A 14 -13.50 58.18 -4.15
N LEU A 15 -13.02 57.02 -4.61
CA LEU A 15 -11.64 56.70 -4.71
C LEU A 15 -11.17 56.96 -6.15
N GLY A 16 -10.30 57.91 -6.31
CA GLY A 16 -9.65 58.21 -7.57
C GLY A 16 -8.86 56.98 -8.07
N ALA A 17 -9.14 56.58 -9.29
CA ALA A 17 -8.39 55.60 -10.00
C ALA A 17 -7.00 56.18 -10.30
N ALA A 18 -5.99 55.89 -9.48
CA ALA A 18 -4.62 55.99 -9.89
C ALA A 18 -4.39 54.90 -10.93
N VAL A 19 -4.30 55.24 -12.18
CA VAL A 19 -3.81 54.38 -13.26
C VAL A 19 -2.36 54.09 -12.94
N ALA A 20 -2.11 52.96 -12.22
CA ALA A 20 -0.82 52.36 -12.16
C ALA A 20 -0.46 51.95 -13.60
N ARG A 21 0.52 52.63 -14.22
CA ARG A 21 1.16 52.14 -15.43
C ARG A 21 1.77 50.79 -15.07
N GLY A 22 1.08 49.69 -15.47
CA GLY A 22 1.65 48.35 -15.36
C GLY A 22 2.94 48.29 -16.13
N GLU A 23 4.01 47.85 -15.49
CA GLU A 23 5.22 47.45 -16.19
C GLU A 23 4.87 46.45 -17.28
N PRO A 24 5.51 46.49 -18.47
CA PRO A 24 5.16 45.61 -19.57
C PRO A 24 5.33 44.15 -19.11
N ALA A 25 4.28 43.37 -19.25
CA ALA A 25 4.29 41.95 -18.91
C ALA A 25 5.15 41.19 -19.92
N GLY A 26 6.10 40.41 -19.43
CA GLY A 26 6.97 39.57 -20.25
C GLY A 26 6.33 38.28 -20.70
N ALA A 27 7.01 37.53 -21.56
CA ALA A 27 6.63 36.16 -21.94
C ALA A 27 7.87 35.26 -21.93
N LEU A 28 7.61 33.97 -21.64
CA LEU A 28 8.60 32.90 -21.78
C LEU A 28 8.15 31.97 -22.91
N ALA A 29 9.01 31.76 -23.93
CA ALA A 29 8.73 30.92 -25.08
C ALA A 29 9.92 29.97 -25.31
N GLY A 30 9.73 28.90 -26.08
CA GLY A 30 10.80 27.98 -26.45
C GLY A 30 10.30 26.62 -26.92
N ARG A 31 11.19 25.66 -27.02
CA ARG A 31 10.89 24.28 -27.41
C ARG A 31 11.32 23.31 -26.32
N VAL A 32 10.54 22.26 -26.15
CA VAL A 32 10.88 21.10 -25.34
C VAL A 32 11.26 19.96 -26.24
N ARG A 33 12.45 19.40 -26.04
CA ARG A 33 13.00 18.29 -26.85
C ARG A 33 13.77 17.30 -25.97
N THR A 34 13.96 16.07 -26.46
CA THR A 34 14.89 15.11 -25.85
C THR A 34 16.35 15.52 -26.13
N ALA A 35 17.29 14.85 -25.45
CA ALA A 35 18.73 15.06 -25.71
C ALA A 35 19.12 14.73 -27.16
N GLU A 36 18.38 13.84 -27.82
CA GLU A 36 18.55 13.47 -29.25
C GLU A 36 17.86 14.46 -30.20
N GLY A 37 17.23 15.53 -29.68
CA GLY A 37 16.60 16.58 -30.47
C GLY A 37 15.14 16.31 -30.85
N THR A 38 14.53 15.20 -30.45
CA THR A 38 13.13 14.87 -30.73
C THR A 38 12.19 15.81 -29.97
N PRO A 39 11.25 16.52 -30.62
CA PRO A 39 10.32 17.40 -29.92
C PRO A 39 9.33 16.59 -29.07
N ILE A 40 8.96 17.14 -27.90
CA ILE A 40 8.03 16.50 -26.97
C ILE A 40 6.71 17.28 -26.96
N PRO A 41 5.67 16.79 -27.66
CA PRO A 41 4.36 17.40 -27.68
C PRO A 41 3.53 17.05 -26.44
N GLN A 42 2.48 17.84 -26.18
CA GLN A 42 1.49 17.62 -25.12
C GLN A 42 2.07 17.47 -23.69
N LEU A 43 3.21 18.15 -23.45
CA LEU A 43 3.86 18.16 -22.16
C LEU A 43 3.37 19.33 -21.32
N LEU A 44 3.03 19.07 -20.07
CA LEU A 44 2.65 20.11 -19.10
C LEU A 44 3.91 20.74 -18.49
N LEU A 45 4.05 22.05 -18.70
CA LEU A 45 5.06 22.89 -18.04
C LEU A 45 4.39 23.68 -16.93
N VAL A 46 5.03 23.72 -15.78
CA VAL A 46 4.65 24.55 -14.62
C VAL A 46 5.70 25.65 -14.44
N VAL A 47 5.28 26.89 -14.63
CA VAL A 47 6.14 28.07 -14.50
C VAL A 47 5.74 28.81 -13.22
N ALA A 48 6.62 28.81 -12.22
CA ALA A 48 6.38 29.39 -10.90
C ALA A 48 7.29 30.61 -10.67
N GLY A 49 6.72 31.75 -10.27
CA GLY A 49 7.48 32.99 -10.02
C GLY A 49 6.63 34.05 -9.31
N PRO A 50 7.06 35.34 -9.34
CA PRO A 50 6.42 36.42 -8.58
C PRO A 50 4.93 36.62 -8.88
N GLY A 51 4.49 36.35 -10.12
CA GLY A 51 3.08 36.40 -10.55
C GLY A 51 2.26 35.17 -10.25
N GLY A 52 2.78 34.22 -9.43
CA GLY A 52 2.12 32.95 -9.11
C GLY A 52 2.57 31.81 -10.03
N VAL A 53 1.76 30.75 -10.08
CA VAL A 53 2.02 29.56 -10.90
C VAL A 53 1.20 29.65 -12.19
N ARG A 54 1.87 29.44 -13.33
CA ARG A 54 1.25 29.32 -14.66
C ARG A 54 1.52 27.95 -15.23
N THR A 55 0.59 27.42 -15.98
CA THR A 55 0.76 26.14 -16.68
C THR A 55 0.55 26.33 -18.17
N VAL A 56 1.33 25.63 -18.98
CA VAL A 56 1.19 25.59 -20.43
C VAL A 56 1.48 24.16 -20.92
N VAL A 57 0.81 23.77 -21.99
CA VAL A 57 1.03 22.47 -22.65
C VAL A 57 1.76 22.70 -23.97
N THR A 58 2.81 21.89 -24.26
CA THR A 58 3.56 22.00 -25.51
C THR A 58 2.72 21.58 -26.71
N GLY A 59 2.86 22.32 -27.82
CA GLY A 59 2.26 22.01 -29.10
C GLY A 59 2.92 20.83 -29.83
N PRO A 60 2.43 20.46 -31.04
CA PRO A 60 2.92 19.27 -31.79
C PRO A 60 4.44 19.25 -32.03
N GLU A 61 5.08 20.41 -32.18
CA GLU A 61 6.53 20.54 -32.38
C GLU A 61 7.30 20.81 -31.06
N GLY A 62 6.69 20.51 -29.90
CA GLY A 62 7.28 20.77 -28.59
C GLY A 62 7.34 22.26 -28.23
N ARG A 63 6.73 23.17 -28.99
CA ARG A 63 6.76 24.61 -28.72
C ARG A 63 5.83 24.98 -27.58
N TYR A 64 6.26 25.91 -26.72
CA TYR A 64 5.43 26.48 -25.66
C TYR A 64 5.59 28.00 -25.59
N ARG A 65 4.57 28.67 -25.01
CA ARG A 65 4.61 30.10 -24.74
C ARG A 65 3.75 30.43 -23.54
N VAL A 66 4.33 31.11 -22.56
CA VAL A 66 3.65 31.59 -21.34
C VAL A 66 3.72 33.10 -21.35
N ALA A 67 2.64 33.79 -21.60
CA ALA A 67 2.56 35.25 -21.65
C ALA A 67 1.99 35.83 -20.35
N GLY A 68 2.17 37.15 -20.16
CA GLY A 68 1.63 37.86 -19.01
C GLY A 68 2.39 37.62 -17.71
N LEU A 69 3.69 37.39 -17.81
CA LEU A 69 4.59 37.18 -16.67
C LEU A 69 5.07 38.56 -16.13
N ALA A 70 4.90 38.76 -14.82
CA ALA A 70 5.45 39.95 -14.15
C ALA A 70 6.99 39.88 -14.15
N PRO A 71 7.71 41.02 -14.17
CA PRO A 71 9.16 40.99 -14.05
C PRO A 71 9.63 40.25 -12.79
N GLY A 72 10.61 39.36 -12.97
CA GLY A 72 11.17 38.58 -11.86
C GLY A 72 11.71 37.21 -12.26
N GLU A 73 12.16 36.47 -11.30
CA GLU A 73 12.77 35.16 -11.50
C GLU A 73 11.69 34.05 -11.54
N TYR A 74 11.71 33.22 -12.58
CA TYR A 74 10.80 32.13 -12.79
C TYR A 74 11.53 30.78 -12.81
N ARG A 75 10.94 29.78 -12.13
CA ARG A 75 11.36 28.37 -12.21
C ARG A 75 10.42 27.62 -13.11
N VAL A 76 10.98 26.87 -14.04
CA VAL A 76 10.22 26.01 -14.95
C VAL A 76 10.36 24.57 -14.49
N ARG A 77 9.26 23.93 -14.18
CA ARG A 77 9.15 22.49 -13.90
C ARG A 77 8.41 21.80 -15.01
N VAL A 78 8.78 20.58 -15.24
CA VAL A 78 8.16 19.70 -16.23
C VAL A 78 7.42 18.60 -15.49
N ASP A 79 6.13 18.45 -15.76
CA ASP A 79 5.35 17.30 -15.32
C ASP A 79 5.30 16.28 -16.48
N ALA A 80 6.41 15.55 -16.63
CA ALA A 80 6.59 14.53 -17.63
C ALA A 80 6.96 13.20 -16.94
N PRO A 81 6.06 12.26 -16.84
CA PRO A 81 6.41 10.92 -16.38
C PRO A 81 7.56 10.34 -17.23
N GLY A 82 8.69 10.03 -16.61
CA GLY A 82 9.85 9.45 -17.29
C GLY A 82 10.90 10.42 -17.79
N PHE A 83 10.71 11.74 -17.60
CA PHE A 83 11.70 12.73 -17.99
C PHE A 83 12.03 13.67 -16.84
N VAL A 84 13.26 14.13 -16.80
CA VAL A 84 13.73 15.18 -15.89
C VAL A 84 14.35 16.32 -16.69
N LEU A 85 14.11 17.53 -16.21
CA LEU A 85 14.79 18.71 -16.65
C LEU A 85 15.99 18.93 -15.73
N SER A 86 17.20 18.79 -16.22
CA SER A 86 18.40 18.94 -15.41
C SER A 86 19.46 19.77 -16.15
N PRO A 87 19.95 20.88 -15.53
CA PRO A 87 19.45 21.50 -14.30
C PRO A 87 18.10 22.19 -14.48
N GLU A 88 17.30 22.35 -13.39
CA GLU A 88 16.08 23.17 -13.45
C GLU A 88 16.46 24.61 -13.89
N PRO A 89 15.98 25.09 -15.03
CA PRO A 89 16.36 26.43 -15.50
C PRO A 89 15.65 27.47 -14.64
N GLN A 90 16.42 28.46 -14.23
CA GLN A 90 15.94 29.71 -13.67
C GLN A 90 16.09 30.81 -14.73
N ARG A 91 15.01 31.54 -14.99
CA ARG A 91 15.03 32.67 -15.91
C ARG A 91 14.45 33.91 -15.25
N VAL A 92 14.98 35.04 -15.60
CA VAL A 92 14.48 36.36 -15.22
C VAL A 92 13.75 36.94 -16.43
N VAL A 93 12.46 37.20 -16.26
CA VAL A 93 11.64 37.83 -17.31
C VAL A 93 11.59 39.34 -17.05
N GLY A 94 12.12 40.13 -17.96
CA GLY A 94 12.27 41.58 -17.83
C GLY A 94 11.32 42.40 -18.70
N GLY A 95 10.04 42.00 -18.88
CA GLY A 95 9.11 42.77 -19.71
C GLY A 95 9.21 42.56 -21.22
N ALA A 96 10.08 41.65 -21.69
CA ALA A 96 10.22 41.18 -23.06
C ALA A 96 9.91 39.70 -23.18
N GLU A 97 9.80 39.16 -24.39
CA GLU A 97 9.74 37.72 -24.63
C GLU A 97 11.15 37.12 -24.54
N GLU A 98 11.35 36.19 -23.64
CA GLU A 98 12.60 35.45 -23.48
C GLU A 98 12.48 34.02 -24.04
N ASP A 99 13.49 33.58 -24.78
CA ASP A 99 13.57 32.27 -25.38
C ASP A 99 14.26 31.26 -24.43
N LEU A 100 13.59 30.18 -24.07
CA LEU A 100 14.13 29.16 -23.19
C LEU A 100 13.83 27.76 -23.74
N ASP A 101 14.78 27.20 -24.48
CA ASP A 101 14.71 25.82 -24.91
C ASP A 101 14.99 24.88 -23.74
N LEU A 102 14.13 23.87 -23.58
CA LEU A 102 14.18 22.86 -22.51
C LEU A 102 14.61 21.52 -23.11
N VAL A 103 15.70 20.97 -22.59
CA VAL A 103 16.15 19.62 -22.96
C VAL A 103 15.78 18.67 -21.83
N LEU A 104 14.95 17.69 -22.13
CA LEU A 104 14.59 16.64 -21.21
C LEU A 104 15.49 15.43 -21.41
N SER A 105 16.04 14.96 -20.31
CA SER A 105 16.69 13.65 -20.25
C SER A 105 15.73 12.64 -19.67
N PRO A 106 15.72 11.37 -20.13
CA PRO A 106 14.96 10.32 -19.47
C PRO A 106 15.31 10.29 -17.98
N ALA A 107 14.31 10.30 -17.11
CA ALA A 107 14.52 10.13 -15.69
C ALA A 107 14.86 8.67 -15.43
N PRO A 108 16.07 8.33 -15.03
CA PRO A 108 16.47 6.92 -14.93
C PRO A 108 15.82 6.20 -13.75
N VAL A 109 15.64 6.89 -12.62
CA VAL A 109 14.88 6.44 -11.46
C VAL A 109 14.05 7.62 -10.98
N ARG A 110 12.74 7.54 -11.14
CA ARG A 110 11.80 8.64 -10.83
C ARG A 110 11.83 8.99 -9.34
N GLU A 111 11.76 10.30 -9.03
CA GLU A 111 11.40 10.72 -7.68
C GLU A 111 9.96 10.28 -7.40
N GLN A 112 9.79 9.42 -6.41
CA GLN A 112 8.49 8.90 -6.02
C GLN A 112 7.84 9.82 -4.99
N VAL A 113 6.55 10.08 -5.15
CA VAL A 113 5.74 10.82 -4.18
C VAL A 113 4.88 9.83 -3.41
N ILE A 114 4.84 10.01 -2.11
CA ILE A 114 4.09 9.14 -1.19
C ILE A 114 3.25 9.98 -0.23
N VAL A 115 2.05 9.49 0.08
CA VAL A 115 1.13 10.09 1.06
C VAL A 115 1.18 9.35 2.39
N ALA A 116 1.36 8.03 2.36
CA ALA A 116 1.28 7.18 3.55
C ALA A 116 2.32 7.49 4.64
N ALA A 117 3.43 8.15 4.31
CA ALA A 117 4.47 8.46 5.30
C ALA A 117 4.17 9.68 6.17
N THR A 118 3.39 10.65 5.66
CA THR A 118 3.16 11.96 6.30
C THR A 118 1.71 12.44 6.29
N ARG A 119 0.78 11.66 5.73
CA ARG A 119 -0.62 12.05 5.45
C ARG A 119 -0.74 13.26 4.50
N ALA A 120 0.34 13.63 3.83
CA ALA A 120 0.40 14.67 2.82
C ALA A 120 1.41 14.22 1.75
N GLU A 121 1.27 14.74 0.54
CA GLU A 121 2.22 14.43 -0.53
C GLU A 121 3.65 14.86 -0.13
N ALA A 122 4.57 13.94 -0.22
CA ALA A 122 5.98 14.18 0.08
C ALA A 122 6.88 13.38 -0.87
N ALA A 123 7.96 14.00 -1.33
CA ALA A 123 8.96 13.29 -2.10
C ALA A 123 9.69 12.28 -1.21
N LEU A 124 9.82 11.05 -1.68
CA LEU A 124 10.42 9.93 -0.92
C LEU A 124 11.84 10.27 -0.43
N SER A 125 12.62 11.03 -1.23
CA SER A 125 13.97 11.47 -0.88
C SER A 125 14.05 12.42 0.32
N THR A 126 12.93 13.06 0.71
CA THR A 126 12.88 13.99 1.85
C THR A 126 12.38 13.31 3.13
N LEU A 127 12.05 12.04 3.07
CA LEU A 127 11.52 11.29 4.21
C LEU A 127 12.64 10.59 4.96
N GLY A 128 12.65 10.74 6.28
CA GLY A 128 13.55 10.00 7.17
C GLY A 128 13.10 8.57 7.46
N VAL A 129 11.96 8.16 6.93
CA VAL A 129 11.39 6.82 7.10
C VAL A 129 11.65 5.98 5.87
N ASP A 130 11.67 4.68 6.06
CA ASP A 130 11.83 3.73 4.97
C ASP A 130 10.48 3.39 4.34
N ALA A 131 10.37 3.58 3.04
CA ALA A 131 9.14 3.33 2.29
C ALA A 131 9.43 2.85 0.87
N SER A 132 8.47 2.14 0.28
CA SER A 132 8.50 1.67 -1.10
C SER A 132 7.21 2.05 -1.80
N VAL A 133 7.29 2.34 -3.10
CA VAL A 133 6.15 2.62 -3.97
C VAL A 133 6.21 1.70 -5.18
N LEU A 134 5.12 1.00 -5.42
CA LEU A 134 4.86 0.28 -6.68
C LEU A 134 3.89 1.14 -7.49
N ASP A 135 4.36 1.75 -8.55
CA ASP A 135 3.55 2.58 -9.44
C ASP A 135 2.69 1.75 -10.41
N HIS A 136 1.76 2.41 -11.09
CA HIS A 136 0.85 1.78 -12.05
C HIS A 136 1.57 1.00 -13.14
N GLU A 137 2.69 1.50 -13.63
CA GLU A 137 3.49 0.82 -14.67
C GLU A 137 4.03 -0.51 -14.15
N ARG A 138 4.64 -0.52 -12.95
CA ARG A 138 5.14 -1.75 -12.31
C ARG A 138 4.01 -2.74 -12.02
N ILE A 139 2.88 -2.28 -11.48
CA ILE A 139 1.71 -3.11 -11.19
C ILE A 139 1.19 -3.78 -12.47
N THR A 140 0.98 -2.99 -13.53
CA THR A 140 0.44 -3.48 -14.81
C THR A 140 1.41 -4.42 -15.51
N GLU A 141 2.70 -4.09 -15.55
CA GLU A 141 3.70 -4.93 -16.20
C GLU A 141 3.92 -6.27 -15.50
N ARG A 142 3.78 -6.29 -14.17
CA ARG A 142 3.90 -7.52 -13.38
C ARG A 142 2.82 -8.53 -13.70
N ARG A 143 1.60 -8.09 -14.03
CA ARG A 143 0.44 -8.98 -14.26
C ARG A 143 0.28 -10.00 -13.14
N SER A 144 0.54 -9.56 -11.92
CA SER A 144 0.47 -10.41 -10.73
C SER A 144 -0.96 -10.90 -10.51
N PRO A 145 -1.16 -12.14 -10.05
CA PRO A 145 -2.49 -12.66 -9.79
C PRO A 145 -3.20 -11.91 -8.66
N ASP A 146 -2.48 -11.49 -7.63
CA ASP A 146 -2.97 -10.75 -6.47
C ASP A 146 -1.99 -9.64 -6.02
N VAL A 147 -2.41 -8.83 -5.05
CA VAL A 147 -1.59 -7.75 -4.48
C VAL A 147 -0.43 -8.32 -3.64
N LEU A 148 -0.60 -9.47 -3.01
CA LEU A 148 0.42 -10.03 -2.13
C LEU A 148 1.67 -10.48 -2.90
N HIS A 149 1.52 -10.94 -4.16
CA HIS A 149 2.66 -11.22 -5.05
C HIS A 149 3.47 -9.97 -5.41
N LEU A 150 2.82 -8.79 -5.48
CA LEU A 150 3.51 -7.52 -5.68
C LEU A 150 4.28 -7.11 -4.44
N LEU A 151 3.69 -7.30 -3.25
CA LEU A 151 4.30 -6.94 -1.97
C LEU A 151 5.48 -7.84 -1.62
N GLU A 152 5.46 -9.12 -2.01
CA GLU A 152 6.55 -10.09 -1.79
C GLU A 152 7.89 -9.65 -2.39
N GLU A 153 7.87 -8.81 -3.42
CA GLU A 153 9.06 -8.31 -4.09
C GLU A 153 9.77 -7.18 -3.34
N LEU A 154 9.10 -6.59 -2.34
CA LEU A 154 9.63 -5.46 -1.58
C LEU A 154 10.59 -5.93 -0.47
N PRO A 155 11.67 -5.19 -0.19
CA PRO A 155 12.52 -5.48 0.95
C PRO A 155 11.73 -5.44 2.25
N GLY A 156 12.03 -6.34 3.20
CA GLY A 156 11.39 -6.42 4.50
C GLY A 156 9.96 -6.97 4.50
N ALA A 157 9.43 -7.40 3.37
CA ALA A 157 8.11 -7.98 3.25
C ALA A 157 8.20 -9.50 3.05
N ALA A 158 7.80 -10.26 4.04
CA ALA A 158 7.63 -11.71 3.92
C ALA A 158 6.14 -12.03 3.82
N VAL A 159 5.81 -13.04 3.03
CA VAL A 159 4.42 -13.47 2.81
C VAL A 159 4.23 -14.93 3.18
N ALA A 160 3.00 -15.29 3.52
CA ALA A 160 2.60 -16.67 3.74
C ALA A 160 1.18 -16.89 3.24
N ARG A 161 1.02 -17.82 2.31
CA ARG A 161 -0.27 -18.23 1.73
C ARG A 161 -0.58 -19.67 2.09
N THR A 162 -1.85 -19.95 2.33
CA THR A 162 -2.34 -21.32 2.58
C THR A 162 -2.76 -22.01 1.27
N GLY A 163 -1.94 -21.86 0.22
CA GLY A 163 -2.17 -22.49 -1.08
C GLY A 163 -2.30 -21.53 -2.24
N GLY A 164 -3.20 -21.80 -3.19
CA GLY A 164 -3.40 -21.04 -4.42
C GLY A 164 -4.14 -19.71 -4.23
N LEU A 165 -4.62 -19.14 -5.34
CA LEU A 165 -5.35 -17.87 -5.35
C LEU A 165 -6.66 -17.96 -4.54
N GLY A 166 -7.01 -16.90 -3.83
CA GLY A 166 -8.20 -16.84 -2.97
C GLY A 166 -8.05 -17.46 -1.59
N ARG A 167 -6.90 -18.09 -1.30
CA ARG A 167 -6.57 -18.63 0.01
C ARG A 167 -6.08 -17.55 0.95
N GLN A 168 -6.13 -17.82 2.25
CA GLN A 168 -5.64 -16.89 3.25
C GLN A 168 -4.21 -16.44 2.94
N GLY A 169 -4.00 -15.14 2.86
CA GLY A 169 -2.74 -14.50 2.56
C GLY A 169 -2.31 -13.52 3.66
N SER A 170 -1.15 -13.73 4.23
CA SER A 170 -0.58 -12.94 5.31
C SER A 170 0.67 -12.18 4.88
N LEU A 171 0.80 -10.93 5.32
CA LEU A 171 1.98 -10.09 5.12
C LEU A 171 2.67 -9.83 6.46
N PHE A 172 3.99 -10.00 6.49
CA PHE A 172 4.85 -9.74 7.64
C PHE A 172 5.88 -8.68 7.28
N LEU A 173 5.73 -7.47 7.81
CA LEU A 173 6.69 -6.40 7.61
C LEU A 173 7.78 -6.46 8.69
N ARG A 174 9.05 -6.61 8.27
CA ARG A 174 10.23 -6.66 9.16
C ARG A 174 10.05 -7.60 10.37
N GLY A 175 9.47 -8.78 10.12
CA GLY A 175 9.23 -9.78 11.16
C GLY A 175 8.07 -9.49 12.12
N GLY A 176 7.35 -8.39 11.96
CA GLY A 176 6.13 -8.10 12.72
C GLY A 176 5.04 -9.15 12.53
N PRO A 177 4.03 -9.21 13.41
CA PRO A 177 2.85 -10.05 13.22
C PRO A 177 2.08 -9.70 11.92
N SER A 178 1.33 -10.64 11.36
CA SER A 178 0.54 -10.41 10.13
C SER A 178 -0.57 -9.37 10.30
N ASN A 179 -1.02 -9.15 11.53
CA ASN A 179 -2.02 -8.14 11.89
C ASN A 179 -1.41 -6.83 12.43
N ALA A 180 -0.13 -6.56 12.12
CA ALA A 180 0.58 -5.38 12.62
C ALA A 180 0.77 -4.28 11.55
N ALA A 181 0.27 -4.49 10.34
CA ALA A 181 0.29 -3.50 9.28
C ALA A 181 -1.11 -2.92 9.05
N ARG A 182 -1.23 -1.60 9.08
CA ARG A 182 -2.49 -0.94 8.72
C ARG A 182 -2.64 -0.94 7.20
N VAL A 183 -3.70 -1.55 6.71
CA VAL A 183 -4.04 -1.58 5.28
C VAL A 183 -5.11 -0.54 4.99
N MET A 184 -4.89 0.28 3.97
CA MET A 184 -5.83 1.32 3.56
C MET A 184 -6.06 1.27 2.05
N ILE A 185 -7.27 1.60 1.64
CA ILE A 185 -7.64 1.87 0.24
C ILE A 185 -8.12 3.32 0.17
N ASP A 186 -7.42 4.16 -0.59
CA ASP A 186 -7.69 5.61 -0.69
C ASP A 186 -7.83 6.32 0.67
N GLY A 187 -7.03 5.88 1.66
CA GLY A 187 -7.04 6.43 3.02
C GLY A 187 -8.12 5.86 3.93
N VAL A 188 -9.01 4.98 3.45
CA VAL A 188 -10.01 4.28 4.26
C VAL A 188 -9.37 3.00 4.83
N PRO A 189 -9.33 2.81 6.17
CA PRO A 189 -8.82 1.59 6.78
C PRO A 189 -9.72 0.40 6.47
N VAL A 190 -9.12 -0.73 6.09
CA VAL A 190 -9.83 -1.95 5.71
C VAL A 190 -9.49 -3.17 6.57
N ASN A 191 -8.59 -3.02 7.54
CA ASN A 191 -8.33 -4.08 8.51
C ASN A 191 -9.59 -4.41 9.32
N GLU A 192 -9.71 -5.65 9.72
CA GLU A 192 -10.63 -6.03 10.80
C GLU A 192 -10.22 -5.37 12.13
N PRO A 193 -11.15 -5.20 13.09
CA PRO A 193 -10.82 -4.75 14.41
C PRO A 193 -9.76 -5.66 15.06
N GLY A 194 -8.59 -5.07 15.43
CA GLY A 194 -7.42 -5.83 15.90
C GLY A 194 -6.36 -6.07 14.84
N GLY A 195 -6.50 -5.43 13.67
CA GLY A 195 -5.44 -5.29 12.68
C GLY A 195 -5.33 -6.41 11.65
N ALA A 196 -6.11 -7.48 11.75
CA ALA A 196 -6.10 -8.55 10.75
C ALA A 196 -6.55 -8.03 9.38
N PHE A 197 -5.93 -8.55 8.33
CA PHE A 197 -6.35 -8.34 6.95
C PHE A 197 -5.91 -9.54 6.11
N ASP A 198 -6.87 -10.17 5.43
CA ASP A 198 -6.58 -11.25 4.49
C ASP A 198 -6.34 -10.69 3.09
N PHE A 199 -5.11 -10.84 2.58
CA PHE A 199 -4.73 -10.42 1.25
C PHE A 199 -5.15 -11.40 0.14
N GLY A 200 -5.68 -12.58 0.50
CA GLY A 200 -5.91 -13.68 -0.44
C GLY A 200 -6.89 -13.38 -1.57
N ALA A 201 -7.85 -12.50 -1.31
CA ALA A 201 -8.83 -12.05 -2.28
C ALA A 201 -8.63 -10.57 -2.72
N LEU A 202 -7.46 -9.96 -2.43
CA LEU A 202 -7.19 -8.60 -2.85
C LEU A 202 -6.50 -8.57 -4.22
N LEU A 203 -7.30 -8.40 -5.27
CA LEU A 203 -6.83 -8.35 -6.65
C LEU A 203 -6.41 -6.94 -7.09
N PRO A 204 -5.37 -6.79 -7.95
CA PRO A 204 -4.89 -5.49 -8.42
C PRO A 204 -5.82 -4.90 -9.51
N LEU A 205 -6.92 -4.29 -9.09
CA LEU A 205 -7.89 -3.61 -9.95
C LEU A 205 -7.78 -2.09 -9.77
N SER A 206 -7.69 -1.33 -10.86
CA SER A 206 -7.71 0.15 -10.85
C SER A 206 -6.73 0.78 -9.85
N LEU A 207 -5.48 0.32 -9.79
CA LEU A 207 -4.48 0.86 -8.87
C LEU A 207 -3.54 1.83 -9.58
N GLU A 208 -3.39 3.03 -9.03
CA GLU A 208 -2.38 4.01 -9.43
C GLU A 208 -1.03 3.66 -8.81
N GLN A 209 -1.04 3.35 -7.49
CA GLN A 209 0.15 2.92 -6.78
C GLN A 209 -0.19 2.14 -5.51
N ILE A 210 0.80 1.38 -5.04
CA ILE A 210 0.80 0.76 -3.72
C ILE A 210 1.98 1.34 -2.95
N GLU A 211 1.69 1.97 -1.80
CA GLU A 211 2.68 2.56 -0.91
C GLU A 211 2.86 1.65 0.30
N VAL A 212 4.09 1.35 0.65
CA VAL A 212 4.43 0.56 1.85
C VAL A 212 5.40 1.35 2.70
N VAL A 213 4.97 1.75 3.89
CA VAL A 213 5.82 2.40 4.91
C VAL A 213 6.18 1.36 5.95
N ARG A 214 7.46 1.19 6.23
CA ARG A 214 7.98 0.25 7.23
C ARG A 214 8.30 0.96 8.54
N GLY A 215 8.17 0.23 9.66
CA GLY A 215 8.31 0.77 11.01
C GLY A 215 7.02 1.37 11.56
N ALA A 216 7.00 1.68 12.87
CA ALA A 216 5.81 2.16 13.55
C ALA A 216 5.25 3.45 12.94
N ALA A 217 3.97 3.46 12.60
CA ALA A 217 3.26 4.59 12.00
C ALA A 217 2.00 5.02 12.78
N SER A 218 1.81 4.49 13.99
CA SER A 218 0.64 4.79 14.83
C SER A 218 0.54 6.26 15.24
N SER A 219 1.64 7.02 15.21
CA SER A 219 1.62 8.48 15.45
C SER A 219 0.75 9.26 14.47
N LEU A 220 0.51 8.73 13.26
CA LEU A 220 -0.38 9.33 12.28
C LEU A 220 -1.69 8.54 12.15
N TYR A 221 -1.61 7.21 12.18
CA TYR A 221 -2.71 6.34 11.80
C TYR A 221 -3.45 5.68 12.96
N GLY A 222 -2.99 5.87 14.21
CA GLY A 222 -3.60 5.27 15.38
C GLY A 222 -3.31 3.78 15.51
N THR A 223 -4.30 3.01 15.94
CA THR A 223 -4.17 1.55 16.09
C THR A 223 -3.85 0.84 14.78
N ASP A 224 -3.35 -0.40 14.87
CA ASP A 224 -3.02 -1.34 13.78
C ASP A 224 -1.76 -1.00 12.95
N ALA A 225 -1.07 0.12 13.19
CA ALA A 225 0.14 0.51 12.47
C ALA A 225 1.43 0.25 13.29
N LEU A 226 1.56 -0.96 13.88
CA LEU A 226 2.71 -1.38 14.69
C LEU A 226 3.99 -1.59 13.87
N ALA A 227 3.88 -2.28 12.73
CA ALA A 227 4.97 -2.66 11.85
C ALA A 227 5.04 -1.82 10.58
N GLY A 228 3.96 -1.14 10.21
CA GLY A 228 3.91 -0.32 9.02
C GLY A 228 2.51 0.00 8.51
N VAL A 229 2.48 0.54 7.29
CA VAL A 229 1.25 0.87 6.56
C VAL A 229 1.37 0.36 5.13
N VAL A 230 0.30 -0.24 4.63
CA VAL A 230 0.11 -0.57 3.20
C VAL A 230 -1.05 0.27 2.69
N HIS A 231 -0.81 1.12 1.72
CA HIS A 231 -1.82 2.03 1.18
C HIS A 231 -1.99 1.80 -0.32
N LEU A 232 -3.16 1.37 -0.73
CA LEU A 232 -3.56 1.21 -2.11
C LEU A 232 -4.26 2.49 -2.58
N VAL A 233 -3.77 3.08 -3.65
CA VAL A 233 -4.32 4.30 -4.24
C VAL A 233 -5.02 3.94 -5.53
N THR A 234 -6.31 4.29 -5.64
CA THR A 234 -7.10 4.06 -6.83
C THR A 234 -6.69 5.02 -7.95
N ARG A 235 -6.66 4.51 -9.16
CA ARG A 235 -6.30 5.22 -10.38
C ARG A 235 -7.17 6.46 -10.60
N HIS A 236 -6.60 7.48 -11.19
CA HIS A 236 -7.28 8.71 -11.56
C HIS A 236 -6.96 9.09 -13.02
N ALA A 237 -7.85 9.85 -13.65
CA ALA A 237 -7.62 10.32 -15.00
C ALA A 237 -6.41 11.24 -15.03
N GLY A 238 -5.54 11.03 -16.01
CA GLY A 238 -4.35 11.86 -16.23
C GLY A 238 -4.69 13.31 -16.59
N VAL A 239 -3.67 14.08 -16.93
CA VAL A 239 -3.81 15.48 -17.34
C VAL A 239 -4.41 15.58 -18.75
N GLY A 240 -5.33 16.53 -18.97
CA GLY A 240 -5.98 16.78 -20.25
C GLY A 240 -7.37 16.13 -20.35
N ASP A 241 -8.25 16.77 -21.11
CA ASP A 241 -9.59 16.26 -21.38
C ASP A 241 -9.54 15.05 -22.33
N GLY A 242 -10.39 14.08 -22.09
CA GLY A 242 -10.50 12.87 -22.90
C GLY A 242 -10.99 11.68 -22.11
N THR A 243 -11.26 10.58 -22.80
CA THR A 243 -11.64 9.30 -22.22
C THR A 243 -10.78 8.20 -22.82
N SER A 244 -10.34 7.27 -21.98
CA SER A 244 -9.64 6.06 -22.40
C SER A 244 -10.30 4.83 -21.81
N PHE A 245 -10.25 3.74 -22.57
CA PHE A 245 -10.75 2.42 -22.19
C PHE A 245 -9.61 1.42 -22.24
N GLU A 246 -9.61 0.52 -21.30
CA GLU A 246 -8.69 -0.59 -21.25
C GLU A 246 -9.47 -1.86 -20.96
N THR A 247 -9.22 -2.92 -21.72
CA THR A 247 -9.79 -4.23 -21.47
C THR A 247 -8.72 -5.30 -21.59
N GLU A 248 -8.80 -6.31 -20.75
CA GLU A 248 -7.87 -7.42 -20.74
C GLU A 248 -8.64 -8.72 -20.55
N ALA A 249 -8.31 -9.74 -21.35
CA ALA A 249 -8.81 -11.10 -21.21
C ALA A 249 -7.63 -12.06 -21.22
N GLU A 250 -7.56 -12.96 -20.26
CA GLU A 250 -6.55 -13.99 -20.18
C GLU A 250 -7.14 -15.35 -19.78
N GLY A 251 -6.46 -16.41 -20.18
CA GLY A 251 -6.75 -17.77 -19.77
C GLY A 251 -5.47 -18.58 -19.63
N GLY A 252 -5.54 -19.66 -18.87
CA GLY A 252 -4.34 -20.47 -18.63
C GLY A 252 -4.58 -21.77 -17.88
N ARG A 253 -3.50 -22.31 -17.33
CA ARG A 253 -3.51 -23.56 -16.56
C ARG A 253 -4.42 -23.44 -15.33
N PHE A 254 -4.90 -24.55 -14.82
CA PHE A 254 -5.86 -24.68 -13.74
C PHE A 254 -7.23 -24.07 -14.07
N ASP A 255 -7.64 -24.15 -15.33
CA ASP A 255 -8.86 -23.53 -15.88
C ASP A 255 -8.99 -22.03 -15.49
N SER A 256 -7.83 -21.36 -15.38
CA SER A 256 -7.81 -19.96 -14.96
C SER A 256 -8.32 -19.06 -16.09
N ARG A 257 -9.20 -18.15 -15.72
CA ARG A 257 -9.80 -17.14 -16.60
C ARG A 257 -9.85 -15.81 -15.84
N ARG A 258 -9.43 -14.74 -16.51
CA ARG A 258 -9.53 -13.38 -16.02
C ARG A 258 -10.08 -12.48 -17.10
N LEU A 259 -11.09 -11.71 -16.78
CA LEU A 259 -11.63 -10.64 -17.59
C LEU A 259 -11.63 -9.35 -16.77
N GLN A 260 -11.01 -8.32 -17.31
CA GLN A 260 -10.93 -7.01 -16.66
C GLN A 260 -11.25 -5.92 -17.66
N GLY A 261 -12.00 -4.91 -17.23
CA GLY A 261 -12.26 -3.69 -17.98
C GLY A 261 -12.12 -2.47 -17.11
N GLU A 262 -11.55 -1.41 -17.66
CA GLU A 262 -11.41 -0.12 -17.00
C GLU A 262 -11.68 1.02 -17.99
N ALA A 263 -12.36 2.05 -17.50
CA ALA A 263 -12.58 3.29 -18.22
C ALA A 263 -12.20 4.45 -17.32
N LEU A 264 -11.51 5.44 -17.86
CA LEU A 264 -11.14 6.64 -17.14
C LEU A 264 -11.23 7.86 -18.06
N GLY A 265 -11.62 8.99 -17.50
CA GLY A 265 -11.79 10.19 -18.29
C GLY A 265 -11.75 11.46 -17.48
N ARG A 266 -11.52 12.56 -18.18
CA ARG A 266 -11.57 13.91 -17.64
C ARG A 266 -12.30 14.83 -18.59
N ARG A 267 -13.08 15.73 -18.04
CA ARG A 267 -13.71 16.83 -18.77
C ARG A 267 -13.81 18.06 -17.87
N GLY A 268 -13.01 19.07 -18.17
CA GLY A 268 -12.94 20.28 -17.35
C GLY A 268 -12.52 20.00 -15.91
N GLY A 269 -13.39 20.32 -14.94
CA GLY A 269 -13.15 20.08 -13.51
C GLY A 269 -13.53 18.69 -13.00
N LEU A 270 -14.08 17.83 -13.85
CA LEU A 270 -14.51 16.47 -13.50
C LEU A 270 -13.50 15.45 -14.01
N ASP A 271 -13.03 14.55 -13.15
CA ASP A 271 -12.34 13.32 -13.53
C ASP A 271 -13.04 12.09 -12.94
N TRP A 272 -12.95 10.96 -13.64
CA TRP A 272 -13.60 9.73 -13.21
C TRP A 272 -12.82 8.50 -13.65
N THR A 273 -12.96 7.43 -12.90
CA THR A 273 -12.45 6.09 -13.20
C THR A 273 -13.49 5.07 -12.80
N ALA A 274 -13.69 4.05 -13.61
CA ALA A 274 -14.53 2.90 -13.29
C ALA A 274 -13.89 1.63 -13.87
N GLY A 275 -13.76 0.59 -13.05
CA GLY A 275 -13.18 -0.68 -13.43
C GLY A 275 -13.95 -1.85 -12.84
N ALA A 276 -13.95 -2.98 -13.56
CA ALA A 276 -14.53 -4.23 -13.11
C ALA A 276 -13.59 -5.39 -13.49
N LEU A 277 -13.66 -6.45 -12.70
CA LEU A 277 -12.81 -7.63 -12.82
C LEU A 277 -13.62 -8.88 -12.47
N ARG A 278 -13.44 -9.96 -13.24
CA ARG A 278 -13.86 -11.31 -12.91
C ARG A 278 -12.67 -12.26 -13.02
N VAL A 279 -12.44 -13.06 -11.98
CA VAL A 279 -11.43 -14.12 -11.95
C VAL A 279 -12.07 -15.43 -11.56
N GLU A 280 -11.69 -16.50 -12.24
CA GLU A 280 -12.06 -17.87 -11.92
C GLU A 280 -10.83 -18.77 -12.11
N THR A 281 -10.64 -19.73 -11.23
CA THR A 281 -9.61 -20.77 -11.35
C THR A 281 -10.00 -21.97 -10.48
N ASP A 282 -9.66 -23.16 -10.93
CA ASP A 282 -9.79 -24.36 -10.09
C ASP A 282 -8.60 -24.50 -9.12
N ASN A 283 -7.55 -23.67 -9.29
CA ASN A 283 -6.28 -23.86 -8.58
C ASN A 283 -5.74 -25.30 -8.75
N GLN A 284 -4.91 -25.77 -7.82
CA GLN A 284 -4.35 -27.12 -7.86
C GLN A 284 -4.82 -27.91 -6.66
N GLY A 285 -5.36 -29.12 -6.91
CA GLY A 285 -5.84 -30.03 -5.87
C GLY A 285 -7.35 -29.99 -5.69
N PRO A 286 -7.89 -30.92 -4.87
CA PRO A 286 -9.30 -31.02 -4.60
C PRO A 286 -9.80 -29.82 -3.81
N ASN A 287 -11.09 -29.49 -3.94
CA ASN A 287 -11.76 -28.39 -3.22
C ASN A 287 -10.93 -27.09 -3.21
N SER A 288 -10.34 -26.73 -4.37
CA SER A 288 -9.40 -25.59 -4.46
C SER A 288 -9.91 -24.44 -5.31
N ALA A 289 -11.10 -24.55 -5.89
CA ALA A 289 -11.65 -23.54 -6.78
C ALA A 289 -11.78 -22.17 -6.11
N PHE A 290 -11.53 -21.13 -6.90
CA PHE A 290 -11.68 -19.74 -6.49
C PHE A 290 -12.41 -18.94 -7.56
N ARG A 291 -13.31 -18.09 -7.14
CA ARG A 291 -14.05 -17.15 -7.99
C ARG A 291 -14.16 -15.81 -7.29
N GLU A 292 -13.91 -14.73 -8.02
CA GLU A 292 -14.10 -13.36 -7.51
C GLU A 292 -14.67 -12.46 -8.58
N THR A 293 -15.57 -11.58 -8.18
CA THR A 293 -16.02 -10.42 -8.96
C THR A 293 -15.76 -9.17 -8.13
N ALA A 294 -15.03 -8.22 -8.71
CA ALA A 294 -14.70 -6.97 -8.04
C ALA A 294 -14.96 -5.77 -8.94
N GLY A 295 -15.26 -4.62 -8.34
CA GLY A 295 -15.41 -3.34 -8.99
C GLY A 295 -14.73 -2.23 -8.22
N ALA A 296 -14.27 -1.19 -8.94
CA ALA A 296 -13.71 0.01 -8.35
C ALA A 296 -14.16 1.22 -9.16
N ALA A 297 -14.46 2.33 -8.50
CA ALA A 297 -14.81 3.59 -9.15
C ALA A 297 -14.26 4.76 -8.34
N ALA A 298 -13.91 5.85 -9.03
CA ALA A 298 -13.52 7.10 -8.41
C ALA A 298 -14.10 8.27 -9.20
N LEU A 299 -14.48 9.33 -8.49
CA LEU A 299 -14.97 10.57 -9.03
C LEU A 299 -14.23 11.73 -8.37
N GLY A 300 -13.55 12.56 -9.16
CA GLY A 300 -12.89 13.77 -8.72
C GLY A 300 -13.60 15.00 -9.27
N LEU A 301 -13.90 15.96 -8.40
CA LEU A 301 -14.55 17.22 -8.73
C LEU A 301 -13.65 18.38 -8.28
N ARG A 302 -13.26 19.25 -9.22
CA ARG A 302 -12.62 20.51 -8.91
C ARG A 302 -13.69 21.57 -8.68
N LEU A 303 -13.78 22.09 -7.46
CA LEU A 303 -14.75 23.07 -7.01
C LEU A 303 -14.10 24.46 -6.96
N GLY A 304 -13.94 25.09 -8.13
CA GLY A 304 -13.14 26.30 -8.28
C GLY A 304 -11.63 26.04 -8.25
N GLU A 305 -10.83 27.07 -7.94
CA GLU A 305 -9.36 26.99 -7.99
C GLU A 305 -8.73 26.35 -6.74
N ARG A 306 -9.43 26.35 -5.62
CA ARG A 306 -8.90 26.04 -4.29
C ARG A 306 -9.53 24.85 -3.59
N SER A 307 -10.57 24.27 -4.16
CA SER A 307 -11.26 23.14 -3.52
C SER A 307 -11.42 21.97 -4.46
N SER A 308 -11.33 20.78 -3.91
CA SER A 308 -11.60 19.54 -4.63
C SER A 308 -12.32 18.54 -3.74
N LEU A 309 -13.18 17.75 -4.36
CA LEU A 309 -13.87 16.62 -3.74
C LEU A 309 -13.49 15.36 -4.53
N ARG A 310 -13.06 14.32 -3.84
CA ARG A 310 -12.86 13.00 -4.41
C ARG A 310 -13.74 11.99 -3.68
N ILE A 311 -14.45 11.18 -4.42
CA ILE A 311 -15.25 10.06 -3.91
C ILE A 311 -14.73 8.81 -4.56
N VAL A 312 -14.55 7.76 -3.77
CA VAL A 312 -14.04 6.46 -4.21
C VAL A 312 -14.95 5.36 -3.69
N GLY A 313 -15.08 4.31 -4.48
CA GLY A 313 -15.78 3.09 -4.11
C GLY A 313 -15.04 1.87 -4.65
N ARG A 314 -14.87 0.83 -3.83
CA ARG A 314 -14.35 -0.46 -4.22
C ARG A 314 -15.15 -1.54 -3.53
N GLY A 315 -15.52 -2.58 -4.27
CA GLY A 315 -16.20 -3.72 -3.70
C GLY A 315 -15.86 -5.00 -4.43
N GLY A 316 -15.98 -6.13 -3.74
CA GLY A 316 -15.77 -7.46 -4.30
C GLY A 316 -16.51 -8.53 -3.50
N ALA A 317 -16.81 -9.61 -4.18
CA ALA A 317 -17.36 -10.82 -3.59
C ALA A 317 -16.59 -12.02 -4.15
N SER A 318 -16.10 -12.88 -3.25
CA SER A 318 -15.35 -14.07 -3.60
C SER A 318 -15.89 -15.30 -2.88
N ASN A 319 -15.64 -16.46 -3.50
CA ASN A 319 -15.87 -17.78 -2.92
C ASN A 319 -14.64 -18.64 -3.20
N ALA A 320 -14.15 -19.34 -2.19
CA ALA A 320 -13.01 -20.26 -2.30
C ALA A 320 -13.30 -21.52 -1.52
N GLY A 321 -13.04 -22.67 -2.12
CA GLY A 321 -13.01 -23.93 -1.39
C GLY A 321 -11.80 -23.99 -0.44
N THR A 322 -11.84 -24.69 0.68
CA THR A 322 -10.81 -24.75 1.72
C THR A 322 -10.39 -26.18 2.08
N PRO A 323 -9.56 -26.85 1.26
CA PRO A 323 -9.20 -28.27 1.46
C PRO A 323 -8.32 -28.52 2.68
N GLY A 324 -7.99 -27.51 3.48
CA GLY A 324 -7.11 -27.64 4.64
C GLY A 324 -5.65 -27.92 4.30
N ALA A 325 -4.90 -28.44 5.26
CA ALA A 325 -3.46 -28.74 5.15
C ALA A 325 -3.24 -30.09 4.45
N THR A 326 -3.45 -30.14 3.15
CA THR A 326 -3.47 -31.37 2.33
C THR A 326 -2.16 -32.17 2.34
N ALA A 327 -1.02 -31.52 2.64
CA ALA A 327 0.25 -32.24 2.75
C ALA A 327 0.39 -33.06 4.04
N PHE A 328 -0.48 -32.90 5.03
CA PHE A 328 -0.45 -33.64 6.29
C PHE A 328 -1.37 -34.86 6.31
N GLY A 329 -2.34 -34.91 5.45
CA GLY A 329 -3.32 -35.97 5.43
C GLY A 329 -4.36 -35.79 4.35
N ARG A 330 -5.61 -36.01 4.70
CA ARG A 330 -6.73 -35.98 3.81
C ARG A 330 -7.21 -34.53 3.54
N PRO A 331 -7.55 -34.19 2.30
CA PRO A 331 -8.18 -32.90 2.00
C PRO A 331 -9.63 -32.88 2.51
N ASP A 332 -10.07 -31.74 2.96
CA ASP A 332 -11.47 -31.41 3.10
C ASP A 332 -12.08 -31.16 1.71
N LEU A 333 -13.25 -31.75 1.43
CA LEU A 333 -13.83 -31.75 0.09
C LEU A 333 -14.99 -30.76 -0.08
N ASP A 334 -15.50 -30.19 1.01
CA ASP A 334 -16.70 -29.35 0.98
C ASP A 334 -16.59 -28.05 1.79
N ALA A 335 -15.59 -27.95 2.65
CA ALA A 335 -15.34 -26.68 3.34
C ALA A 335 -15.07 -25.53 2.35
N SER A 336 -15.62 -24.37 2.64
CA SER A 336 -15.51 -23.18 1.78
C SER A 336 -15.55 -21.89 2.59
N ILE A 337 -15.03 -20.83 1.99
CA ILE A 337 -15.07 -19.49 2.54
C ILE A 337 -15.68 -18.51 1.54
N GLU A 338 -16.69 -17.78 1.99
CA GLU A 338 -17.29 -16.68 1.25
C GLU A 338 -16.87 -15.35 1.84
N ARG A 339 -16.43 -14.41 0.99
CA ARG A 339 -16.01 -13.06 1.42
C ARG A 339 -16.69 -11.98 0.62
N ARG A 340 -16.99 -10.87 1.30
CA ARG A 340 -17.45 -9.63 0.69
C ARG A 340 -16.69 -8.45 1.29
N LEU A 341 -16.15 -7.61 0.44
CA LEU A 341 -15.50 -6.36 0.83
C LEU A 341 -16.22 -5.20 0.17
N LEU A 342 -16.54 -4.14 0.93
CA LEU A 342 -17.00 -2.87 0.39
C LEU A 342 -16.25 -1.73 1.08
N VAL A 343 -15.68 -0.84 0.30
CA VAL A 343 -14.98 0.36 0.76
C VAL A 343 -15.58 1.56 0.06
N LEU A 344 -16.03 2.55 0.82
CA LEU A 344 -16.49 3.83 0.33
C LEU A 344 -15.67 4.93 1.00
N GLY A 345 -15.14 5.86 0.22
CA GLY A 345 -14.32 6.97 0.71
C GLY A 345 -14.73 8.30 0.12
N GLY A 346 -14.63 9.35 0.92
CA GLY A 346 -14.81 10.73 0.51
C GLY A 346 -13.69 11.61 1.08
N ARG A 347 -13.09 12.44 0.24
CA ARG A 347 -12.03 13.38 0.61
C ARG A 347 -12.35 14.74 0.04
N PHE A 348 -12.57 15.72 0.92
CA PHE A 348 -12.70 17.12 0.55
C PHE A 348 -11.45 17.88 0.96
N LEU A 349 -10.79 18.51 0.00
CA LEU A 349 -9.59 19.32 0.21
C LEU A 349 -9.91 20.78 -0.13
N ARG A 350 -9.51 21.70 0.74
CA ARG A 350 -9.52 23.14 0.50
C ARG A 350 -8.12 23.70 0.72
N ALA A 351 -7.50 24.15 -0.37
CA ALA A 351 -6.20 24.82 -0.33
C ALA A 351 -6.41 26.32 -0.08
N GLY A 352 -5.81 26.88 0.95
CA GLY A 352 -5.73 28.29 1.23
C GLY A 352 -4.30 28.81 1.06
N ASP A 353 -4.11 30.13 1.16
CA ASP A 353 -2.77 30.73 0.95
C ASP A 353 -1.80 30.36 2.08
N ARG A 354 -2.28 30.18 3.30
CA ARG A 354 -1.47 29.81 4.49
C ARG A 354 -1.74 28.40 5.01
N PHE A 355 -2.97 27.91 4.83
CA PHE A 355 -3.41 26.62 5.37
C PHE A 355 -4.19 25.85 4.31
N SER A 356 -3.96 24.57 4.22
CA SER A 356 -4.84 23.61 3.56
C SER A 356 -5.64 22.85 4.61
N GLN A 357 -6.88 22.51 4.30
CA GLN A 357 -7.78 21.78 5.17
C GLN A 357 -8.32 20.57 4.41
N GLU A 358 -8.40 19.45 5.09
CA GLU A 358 -8.89 18.21 4.53
C GLU A 358 -9.91 17.57 5.47
N VAL A 359 -11.04 17.18 4.93
CA VAL A 359 -12.04 16.33 5.59
C VAL A 359 -12.07 15.00 4.89
N ARG A 360 -12.01 13.93 5.64
CA ARG A 360 -12.11 12.55 5.15
C ARG A 360 -13.29 11.86 5.82
N ALA A 361 -14.01 11.07 5.04
CA ALA A 361 -15.02 10.13 5.53
C ALA A 361 -14.80 8.79 4.84
N GLY A 362 -14.88 7.70 5.59
CA GLY A 362 -14.69 6.37 5.07
C GLY A 362 -15.65 5.38 5.71
N TYR A 363 -16.09 4.42 4.93
CA TYR A 363 -16.86 3.27 5.37
C TYR A 363 -16.24 2.01 4.77
N ALA A 364 -15.92 1.04 5.61
CA ALA A 364 -15.47 -0.28 5.20
C ALA A 364 -16.38 -1.35 5.80
N LEU A 365 -16.71 -2.34 4.99
CA LEU A 365 -17.48 -3.53 5.34
C LEU A 365 -16.66 -4.74 4.88
N SER A 366 -16.47 -5.69 5.77
CA SER A 366 -15.92 -7.01 5.47
C SER A 366 -16.84 -8.05 6.08
N ASP A 367 -17.40 -8.90 5.24
CA ASP A 367 -18.20 -10.05 5.64
C ASP A 367 -17.43 -11.32 5.26
N GLU A 368 -17.31 -12.25 6.19
CA GLU A 368 -16.69 -13.54 5.99
C GLU A 368 -17.58 -14.64 6.58
N LEU A 369 -17.78 -15.68 5.81
CA LEU A 369 -18.53 -16.86 6.19
C LEU A 369 -17.71 -18.10 5.85
N ASP A 370 -17.28 -18.82 6.88
CA ASP A 370 -16.65 -20.14 6.77
C ASP A 370 -17.73 -21.21 6.90
N LEU A 371 -17.82 -22.11 5.94
CA LEU A 371 -18.77 -23.23 5.88
C LEU A 371 -18.00 -24.53 5.80
N ASP A 372 -18.42 -25.50 6.60
CA ASP A 372 -17.93 -26.87 6.58
C ASP A 372 -19.09 -27.81 6.89
N PRO A 373 -19.90 -28.20 5.86
CA PRO A 373 -21.18 -28.88 6.07
C PRO A 373 -21.07 -30.34 6.46
N ILE A 374 -20.01 -31.06 6.02
CA ILE A 374 -19.96 -32.53 6.12
C ILE A 374 -18.71 -32.96 6.88
N ASP A 375 -18.88 -33.72 7.95
CA ASP A 375 -17.76 -34.31 8.68
C ASP A 375 -16.97 -35.27 7.77
N SER A 376 -15.80 -34.82 7.43
CA SER A 376 -14.81 -35.55 6.65
C SER A 376 -14.00 -36.55 7.52
N GLY A 377 -14.26 -36.66 8.83
CA GLY A 377 -13.62 -37.55 9.81
C GLY A 377 -12.28 -37.02 10.34
N SER A 378 -11.67 -37.76 11.24
CA SER A 378 -10.39 -37.43 11.85
C SER A 378 -9.21 -38.06 11.11
N TYR A 379 -8.02 -37.41 11.20
CA TYR A 379 -6.77 -37.97 10.70
C TYR A 379 -5.59 -37.60 11.61
N ILE A 380 -4.54 -38.45 11.63
CA ILE A 380 -3.28 -38.11 12.31
C ILE A 380 -2.36 -37.45 11.31
N PRO A 381 -1.94 -36.18 11.51
CA PRO A 381 -1.10 -35.47 10.56
C PRO A 381 0.27 -36.14 10.42
N ARG A 382 0.80 -36.18 9.20
CA ARG A 382 2.11 -36.73 8.89
C ARG A 382 2.90 -35.75 8.02
N PHE A 383 4.17 -35.55 8.36
CA PHE A 383 5.06 -34.73 7.56
C PHE A 383 6.47 -35.31 7.56
N GLY A 384 6.92 -35.85 6.42
CA GLY A 384 8.14 -36.67 6.36
C GLY A 384 8.02 -37.85 7.30
N ASP A 385 9.02 -38.06 8.15
CA ASP A 385 9.05 -39.13 9.15
C ASP A 385 8.31 -38.79 10.46
N ARG A 386 7.76 -37.57 10.57
CA ARG A 386 7.03 -37.13 11.75
C ARG A 386 5.56 -37.53 11.67
N VAL A 387 5.04 -37.95 12.81
CA VAL A 387 3.63 -38.27 13.01
C VAL A 387 3.11 -37.38 14.13
N GLY A 388 1.95 -36.79 13.94
CA GLY A 388 1.31 -35.96 14.96
C GLY A 388 1.01 -36.71 16.24
N ALA A 389 1.06 -36.03 17.37
CA ALA A 389 0.84 -36.60 18.69
C ALA A 389 -0.62 -37.01 18.92
N PHE A 390 -1.56 -36.47 18.17
CA PHE A 390 -2.99 -36.74 18.29
C PHE A 390 -3.71 -36.64 16.92
N ALA A 391 -4.92 -37.19 16.86
CA ALA A 391 -5.75 -37.05 15.69
C ALA A 391 -6.40 -35.67 15.65
N ILE A 392 -6.39 -35.05 14.48
CA ILE A 392 -7.15 -33.84 14.19
C ILE A 392 -8.52 -34.23 13.68
N SER A 393 -9.55 -33.75 14.33
CA SER A 393 -10.95 -33.89 13.87
C SER A 393 -11.26 -32.78 12.85
N ASP A 394 -12.22 -33.10 12.01
CA ASP A 394 -12.86 -32.10 11.18
C ASP A 394 -13.65 -31.11 12.05
N PHE A 395 -13.63 -29.82 11.68
CA PHE A 395 -14.37 -28.79 12.42
C PHE A 395 -15.68 -28.46 11.72
N THR A 396 -16.49 -29.50 11.53
CA THR A 396 -17.76 -29.38 10.83
C THR A 396 -18.68 -28.34 11.44
N ASP A 397 -19.05 -27.33 10.67
CA ASP A 397 -20.05 -26.32 11.01
C ASP A 397 -21.01 -26.08 9.82
N PRO A 398 -22.10 -26.86 9.71
CA PRO A 398 -23.06 -26.71 8.63
C PRO A 398 -23.80 -25.37 8.62
N ALA A 399 -23.90 -24.68 9.77
CA ALA A 399 -24.49 -23.38 9.88
C ALA A 399 -23.51 -22.29 9.43
N GLY A 400 -22.23 -22.56 9.57
CA GLY A 400 -21.10 -21.70 9.24
C GLY A 400 -20.73 -20.71 10.32
N PHE A 401 -19.43 -20.44 10.41
CA PHE A 401 -18.87 -19.39 11.27
C PHE A 401 -18.86 -18.06 10.53
N GLN A 402 -19.49 -17.06 11.10
CA GLN A 402 -19.61 -15.72 10.54
C GLN A 402 -18.69 -14.74 11.27
N ASN A 403 -17.97 -13.92 10.49
CA ASN A 403 -17.13 -12.83 10.99
C ASN A 403 -17.38 -11.57 10.14
N ASP A 404 -18.39 -10.81 10.52
CA ASP A 404 -18.71 -9.56 9.85
C ASP A 404 -18.15 -8.38 10.61
N THR A 405 -17.57 -7.44 9.89
CA THR A 405 -17.05 -6.20 10.47
C THR A 405 -17.48 -4.98 9.67
N ARG A 406 -17.73 -3.90 10.38
CA ARG A 406 -18.08 -2.59 9.82
C ARG A 406 -17.23 -1.53 10.49
N ARG A 407 -16.63 -0.65 9.70
CA ARG A 407 -15.83 0.47 10.19
C ARG A 407 -16.30 1.77 9.53
N LEU A 408 -16.70 2.73 10.35
CA LEU A 408 -16.93 4.12 9.94
C LEU A 408 -15.74 4.94 10.43
N SER A 409 -15.12 5.73 9.54
CA SER A 409 -14.02 6.63 9.86
C SER A 409 -14.32 8.05 9.42
N LEU A 410 -14.02 9.02 10.29
CA LEU A 410 -14.10 10.45 10.01
C LEU A 410 -12.76 11.07 10.42
N GLY A 411 -12.21 11.94 9.58
CA GLY A 411 -10.96 12.62 9.84
C GLY A 411 -11.00 14.07 9.43
N TYR A 412 -10.36 14.94 10.21
CA TYR A 412 -10.06 16.31 9.85
C TYR A 412 -8.58 16.57 9.99
N GLN A 413 -8.01 17.26 9.02
CA GLN A 413 -6.61 17.65 9.02
C GLN A 413 -6.46 19.09 8.57
N ILE A 414 -5.55 19.80 9.20
CA ILE A 414 -5.08 21.12 8.77
C ILE A 414 -3.56 21.05 8.57
N GLU A 415 -3.07 21.58 7.47
CA GLU A 415 -1.66 21.72 7.18
C GLU A 415 -1.33 23.17 6.88
N GLY A 416 -0.25 23.69 7.42
CA GLY A 416 0.15 25.07 7.20
C GLY A 416 1.63 25.30 7.40
N ARG A 417 2.15 26.33 6.71
CA ARG A 417 3.55 26.75 6.84
C ARG A 417 3.70 27.76 7.96
N ALA A 418 4.63 27.51 8.89
CA ALA A 418 5.06 28.44 9.92
C ALA A 418 6.48 28.93 9.57
N GLY A 419 6.54 30.11 8.94
CA GLY A 419 7.76 30.61 8.33
C GLY A 419 8.21 29.79 7.10
N ALA A 420 9.48 29.88 6.75
CA ALA A 420 10.03 29.23 5.55
C ALA A 420 10.45 27.75 5.79
N ARG A 421 10.55 27.32 7.05
CA ARG A 421 11.21 26.06 7.41
C ARG A 421 10.26 25.00 7.96
N HIS A 422 9.13 25.39 8.53
CA HIS A 422 8.20 24.48 9.20
C HIS A 422 6.96 24.24 8.36
N LEU A 423 6.57 22.98 8.22
CA LEU A 423 5.28 22.56 7.71
C LEU A 423 4.56 21.77 8.81
N LEU A 424 3.62 22.45 9.46
CA LEU A 424 2.86 21.90 10.56
C LEU A 424 1.62 21.19 10.05
N THR A 425 1.41 19.97 10.48
CA THR A 425 0.19 19.18 10.23
C THR A 425 -0.44 18.84 11.57
N ALA A 426 -1.73 19.13 11.73
CA ALA A 426 -2.51 18.73 12.89
C ALA A 426 -3.83 18.13 12.46
N GLY A 427 -4.38 17.20 13.22
CA GLY A 427 -5.64 16.58 12.86
C GLY A 427 -6.25 15.76 13.99
N ALA A 428 -7.49 15.33 13.75
CA ALA A 428 -8.23 14.44 14.61
C ALA A 428 -9.00 13.40 13.77
N ASP A 429 -9.11 12.20 14.31
CA ASP A 429 -9.83 11.09 13.70
C ASP A 429 -10.80 10.47 14.70
N LEU A 430 -11.94 10.01 14.18
CA LEU A 430 -12.94 9.19 14.86
C LEU A 430 -13.12 7.91 14.06
N GLU A 431 -12.98 6.75 14.68
CA GLU A 431 -13.31 5.46 14.10
C GLU A 431 -14.35 4.76 14.98
N ARG A 432 -15.41 4.26 14.36
CA ARG A 432 -16.41 3.42 15.01
C ARG A 432 -16.43 2.07 14.33
N GLU A 433 -16.23 1.03 15.12
CA GLU A 433 -16.17 -0.36 14.70
C GLU A 433 -17.33 -1.12 15.31
N THR A 434 -17.94 -1.99 14.50
CA THR A 434 -18.96 -2.94 14.94
C THR A 434 -18.71 -4.28 14.27
N GLY A 435 -19.09 -5.36 14.92
CA GLY A 435 -18.95 -6.71 14.39
C GLY A 435 -20.20 -7.56 14.64
N ALA A 436 -20.27 -8.68 13.93
CA ALA A 436 -21.14 -9.80 14.21
C ALA A 436 -20.31 -11.07 14.00
N LEU A 437 -20.08 -11.84 15.07
CA LEU A 437 -19.19 -12.99 15.01
C LEU A 437 -19.71 -14.19 15.81
N GLY A 438 -19.41 -15.38 15.32
CA GLY A 438 -19.79 -16.65 15.93
C GLY A 438 -20.36 -17.64 14.92
N THR A 439 -20.70 -18.84 15.38
CA THR A 439 -21.46 -19.79 14.55
C THR A 439 -22.89 -19.30 14.34
N ARG A 440 -23.42 -19.46 13.13
CA ARG A 440 -24.80 -19.10 12.80
C ARG A 440 -25.85 -20.00 13.46
N ALA A 441 -25.41 -21.08 14.06
CA ALA A 441 -26.26 -21.97 14.88
C ALA A 441 -26.70 -21.31 16.20
N GLU A 442 -26.00 -20.26 16.63
CA GLU A 442 -26.23 -19.55 17.88
C GLU A 442 -26.40 -18.02 17.64
N PRO A 443 -26.94 -17.28 18.62
CA PRO A 443 -26.98 -15.80 18.51
C PRO A 443 -25.59 -15.21 18.39
N LEU A 444 -25.35 -14.46 17.31
CA LEU A 444 -24.05 -13.84 17.04
C LEU A 444 -23.70 -12.77 18.08
N LEU A 445 -22.46 -12.74 18.50
CA LEU A 445 -21.92 -11.65 19.30
C LEU A 445 -21.86 -10.38 18.45
N SER A 446 -22.28 -9.26 19.04
CA SER A 446 -22.36 -7.97 18.35
C SER A 446 -21.50 -6.91 19.04
N PRO A 447 -20.16 -7.08 19.06
CA PRO A 447 -19.26 -6.15 19.70
C PRO A 447 -19.20 -4.82 18.96
N ARG A 448 -18.87 -3.76 19.74
CA ARG A 448 -18.67 -2.41 19.21
C ARG A 448 -17.56 -1.69 19.94
N ARG A 449 -16.83 -0.84 19.21
CA ARG A 449 -15.75 -0.04 19.76
C ARG A 449 -15.67 1.32 19.09
N THR A 450 -15.16 2.32 19.81
CA THR A 450 -14.92 3.67 19.27
C THR A 450 -13.51 4.11 19.63
N ASN A 451 -12.78 4.59 18.64
CA ASN A 451 -11.44 5.13 18.74
C ASN A 451 -11.47 6.61 18.39
N VAL A 452 -10.83 7.43 19.20
CA VAL A 452 -10.68 8.88 18.97
C VAL A 452 -9.22 9.24 19.10
N GLY A 453 -8.65 9.86 18.08
CA GLY A 453 -7.27 10.28 18.08
C GLY A 453 -7.08 11.72 17.67
N ALA A 454 -6.10 12.39 18.27
CA ALA A 454 -5.63 13.70 17.83
C ALA A 454 -4.11 13.65 17.66
N TYR A 455 -3.60 14.26 16.61
CA TYR A 455 -2.18 14.23 16.29
C TYR A 455 -1.66 15.59 15.83
N VAL A 456 -0.36 15.77 16.03
CA VAL A 456 0.41 16.91 15.51
C VAL A 456 1.74 16.41 14.98
N GLN A 457 2.19 16.99 13.86
CA GLN A 457 3.47 16.71 13.24
C GLN A 457 4.09 17.99 12.70
N ASP A 458 5.39 18.17 12.86
CA ASP A 458 6.18 19.20 12.23
C ASP A 458 7.17 18.57 11.23
N ARG A 459 7.23 19.10 10.03
CA ARG A 459 8.27 18.83 9.03
C ARG A 459 9.16 20.06 8.91
N LEU A 460 10.33 19.98 9.51
CA LEU A 460 11.34 21.04 9.52
C LEU A 460 12.35 20.82 8.41
N VAL A 461 12.60 21.85 7.60
CA VAL A 461 13.59 21.84 6.52
C VAL A 461 14.71 22.84 6.86
N LEU A 462 15.94 22.35 6.95
CA LEU A 462 17.13 23.15 7.25
C LEU A 462 18.10 23.08 6.08
N ALA A 463 18.45 24.28 5.54
CA ALA A 463 19.39 24.47 4.43
C ALA A 463 19.13 23.55 3.21
N ASP A 464 17.86 23.18 2.95
CA ASP A 464 17.42 22.27 1.89
C ASP A 464 18.15 20.91 1.85
N ARG A 465 18.76 20.53 2.96
CA ARG A 465 19.56 19.30 3.10
C ARG A 465 19.17 18.44 4.28
N LEU A 466 18.70 19.02 5.37
CA LEU A 466 18.28 18.30 6.56
C LEU A 466 16.76 18.42 6.72
N PHE A 467 16.08 17.30 6.63
CA PHE A 467 14.65 17.18 6.77
C PHE A 467 14.36 16.42 8.06
N VAL A 468 13.71 17.07 9.01
CA VAL A 468 13.34 16.47 10.30
C VAL A 468 11.84 16.41 10.38
N THR A 469 11.30 15.25 10.67
CA THR A 469 9.87 15.05 10.92
C THR A 469 9.71 14.58 12.37
N ALA A 470 8.95 15.29 13.17
CA ALA A 470 8.62 14.90 14.53
C ALA A 470 7.12 15.07 14.77
N GLY A 471 6.51 14.12 15.44
CA GLY A 471 5.08 14.17 15.74
C GLY A 471 4.68 13.24 16.86
N ALA A 472 3.47 13.45 17.35
CA ALA A 472 2.86 12.60 18.34
C ALA A 472 1.34 12.54 18.14
N ARG A 473 0.74 11.46 18.59
CA ARG A 473 -0.70 11.23 18.64
C ARG A 473 -1.12 10.86 20.06
N LEU A 474 -2.24 11.39 20.48
CA LEU A 474 -2.99 10.91 21.63
C LEU A 474 -4.15 10.06 21.11
N GLU A 475 -4.17 8.81 21.46
CA GLU A 475 -5.23 7.87 21.09
C GLU A 475 -6.03 7.48 22.31
N ARG A 476 -7.35 7.63 22.23
CA ARG A 476 -8.31 7.16 23.22
C ARG A 476 -9.16 6.04 22.64
N ASN A 477 -9.10 4.89 23.27
CA ASN A 477 -9.81 3.69 22.88
C ASN A 477 -10.60 3.13 24.07
N ALA A 478 -11.76 2.56 23.82
CA ALA A 478 -12.62 2.00 24.86
C ALA A 478 -11.98 0.80 25.59
N SER A 479 -11.10 0.04 24.92
CA SER A 479 -10.47 -1.16 25.48
C SER A 479 -9.28 -0.86 26.37
N PHE A 480 -8.47 0.19 26.08
CA PHE A 480 -7.20 0.41 26.76
C PHE A 480 -6.99 1.85 27.29
N GLY A 481 -8.00 2.70 27.21
CA GLY A 481 -7.92 4.10 27.66
C GLY A 481 -7.08 4.98 26.73
N THR A 482 -6.33 5.94 27.31
CA THR A 482 -5.55 6.91 26.52
C THR A 482 -4.08 6.52 26.45
N ARG A 483 -3.49 6.63 25.25
CA ARG A 483 -2.06 6.37 24.97
C ARG A 483 -1.46 7.48 24.12
N ALA A 484 -0.21 7.84 24.43
CA ALA A 484 0.59 8.73 23.61
C ALA A 484 1.53 7.92 22.71
N VAL A 485 1.61 8.31 21.43
CA VAL A 485 2.36 7.57 20.40
C VAL A 485 3.27 8.56 19.67
N PRO A 486 4.51 8.76 20.13
CA PRO A 486 5.48 9.63 19.48
C PRO A 486 6.21 8.94 18.32
N ARG A 487 6.70 9.77 17.37
CA ARG A 487 7.59 9.38 16.27
C ARG A 487 8.52 10.54 15.90
N ALA A 488 9.75 10.21 15.53
CA ALA A 488 10.69 11.15 14.93
C ALA A 488 11.42 10.49 13.76
N ALA A 489 11.75 11.28 12.73
CA ALA A 489 12.50 10.80 11.59
C ALA A 489 13.36 11.92 11.02
N VAL A 490 14.52 11.57 10.47
CA VAL A 490 15.49 12.50 9.90
C VAL A 490 15.97 11.97 8.55
N ALA A 491 15.92 12.82 7.52
CA ALA A 491 16.65 12.59 6.28
C ALA A 491 17.73 13.68 6.12
N TRP A 492 18.98 13.27 5.97
CA TRP A 492 20.10 14.18 5.79
C TRP A 492 20.76 13.96 4.44
N ARG A 493 20.55 14.90 3.52
CA ARG A 493 21.15 14.89 2.19
C ARG A 493 22.58 15.42 2.27
N LEU A 494 23.55 14.51 2.34
CA LEU A 494 24.98 14.83 2.39
C LEU A 494 25.44 15.40 1.06
N ARG A 495 24.96 14.81 -0.06
CA ARG A 495 25.22 15.25 -1.43
C ARG A 495 23.90 15.36 -2.18
N GLY A 496 23.67 16.44 -2.87
CA GLY A 496 22.49 16.70 -3.70
C GLY A 496 22.74 16.40 -5.18
N GLY A 497 21.71 16.64 -6.00
CA GLY A 497 21.76 16.43 -7.45
C GLY A 497 21.44 14.99 -7.85
N ALA A 498 21.78 14.64 -9.09
CA ALA A 498 21.47 13.31 -9.66
C ALA A 498 22.20 12.18 -8.93
N ASP A 499 23.42 12.43 -8.42
CA ASP A 499 24.24 11.49 -7.64
C ASP A 499 24.13 11.77 -6.13
N ALA A 500 22.91 11.81 -5.63
CA ALA A 500 22.62 12.18 -4.25
C ALA A 500 23.01 11.07 -3.26
N THR A 501 23.45 11.51 -2.06
CA THR A 501 23.66 10.64 -0.89
C THR A 501 22.77 11.14 0.24
N THR A 502 21.89 10.29 0.76
CA THR A 502 20.97 10.63 1.86
C THR A 502 21.08 9.61 2.98
N LEU A 503 21.37 10.09 4.20
CA LEU A 503 21.23 9.30 5.41
C LEU A 503 19.81 9.44 5.97
N ARG A 504 19.27 8.34 6.47
CA ARG A 504 17.92 8.31 7.05
C ARG A 504 17.98 7.67 8.42
N ALA A 505 17.20 8.18 9.35
CA ALA A 505 17.00 7.55 10.65
C ALA A 505 15.56 7.78 11.11
N SER A 506 14.95 6.77 11.73
CA SER A 506 13.63 6.91 12.33
C SER A 506 13.53 6.17 13.66
N ALA A 507 12.71 6.71 14.57
CA ALA A 507 12.32 6.08 15.81
C ALA A 507 10.84 6.33 16.05
N GLY A 508 10.11 5.30 16.45
CA GLY A 508 8.68 5.42 16.69
C GLY A 508 8.13 4.36 17.61
N THR A 509 6.92 4.63 18.10
CA THR A 509 6.13 3.68 18.87
C THR A 509 4.85 3.36 18.13
N GLY A 510 4.35 2.14 18.30
CA GLY A 510 3.09 1.69 17.75
C GLY A 510 2.19 1.11 18.82
N ILE A 511 0.89 1.12 18.54
CA ILE A 511 -0.14 0.49 19.36
C ILE A 511 -1.11 -0.28 18.46
N LYS A 512 -1.64 -1.39 18.98
CA LYS A 512 -2.69 -2.17 18.32
C LYS A 512 -3.66 -2.69 19.39
N GLU A 513 -4.92 -2.60 19.11
CA GLU A 513 -5.97 -3.14 19.94
C GLU A 513 -6.16 -4.64 19.73
N PRO A 514 -6.66 -5.40 20.73
CA PRO A 514 -7.08 -6.78 20.53
C PRO A 514 -8.24 -6.87 19.52
N SER A 515 -8.33 -7.99 18.80
CA SER A 515 -9.48 -8.23 17.92
C SER A 515 -10.78 -8.43 18.71
N PHE A 516 -11.91 -8.36 18.02
CA PHE A 516 -13.20 -8.69 18.63
C PHE A 516 -13.25 -10.13 19.08
N PHE A 517 -12.69 -11.06 18.28
CA PHE A 517 -12.63 -12.46 18.69
C PHE A 517 -11.75 -12.67 19.92
N GLN A 518 -10.57 -12.03 19.97
CA GLN A 518 -9.68 -12.12 21.12
C GLN A 518 -10.32 -11.55 22.41
N SER A 519 -11.16 -10.52 22.28
CA SER A 519 -11.78 -9.86 23.44
C SER A 519 -13.10 -10.51 23.86
N PHE A 520 -13.90 -10.99 22.92
CA PHE A 520 -15.30 -11.36 23.19
C PHE A 520 -15.70 -12.70 22.54
N GLY A 521 -14.88 -13.30 21.67
CA GLY A 521 -15.20 -14.51 20.97
C GLY A 521 -15.47 -15.67 21.92
N ILE A 522 -16.40 -16.53 21.56
CA ILE A 522 -16.68 -17.78 22.24
C ILE A 522 -16.71 -18.86 21.17
N SER A 523 -15.93 -19.89 21.37
CA SER A 523 -15.94 -21.10 20.56
C SER A 523 -15.70 -22.31 21.44
N PHE A 524 -15.84 -23.53 20.89
CA PHE A 524 -15.61 -24.75 21.67
C PHE A 524 -14.17 -24.87 22.21
N PHE A 525 -13.19 -24.17 21.62
CA PHE A 525 -11.78 -24.22 22.04
C PHE A 525 -11.28 -22.92 22.67
N ALA A 526 -11.96 -21.77 22.51
CA ALA A 526 -11.45 -20.48 22.96
C ALA A 526 -12.52 -19.61 23.61
N GLN A 527 -12.12 -18.95 24.70
CA GLN A 527 -12.88 -17.89 25.35
C GLN A 527 -12.13 -16.56 25.24
N GLY A 528 -12.81 -15.52 24.79
CA GLY A 528 -12.29 -14.17 24.69
C GLY A 528 -12.01 -13.56 26.06
N ASN A 529 -11.03 -12.65 26.12
CA ASN A 529 -10.62 -11.95 27.31
C ASN A 529 -10.80 -10.42 27.16
N PRO A 530 -11.83 -9.83 27.80
CA PRO A 530 -12.08 -8.39 27.68
C PRO A 530 -11.04 -7.51 28.42
N HIS A 531 -10.14 -8.10 29.21
CA HIS A 531 -9.11 -7.42 29.97
C HIS A 531 -7.75 -7.36 29.27
N LEU A 532 -7.69 -7.74 27.99
CA LEU A 532 -6.47 -7.66 27.20
C LEU A 532 -5.94 -6.22 27.09
N LYS A 533 -4.63 -6.09 27.27
CA LYS A 533 -3.90 -4.84 27.04
C LYS A 533 -3.65 -4.65 25.54
N PRO A 534 -3.44 -3.40 25.08
CA PRO A 534 -3.02 -3.17 23.69
C PRO A 534 -1.62 -3.74 23.46
N GLU A 535 -1.40 -4.33 22.30
CA GLU A 535 -0.06 -4.64 21.84
C GLU A 535 0.70 -3.35 21.52
N ARG A 536 2.00 -3.34 21.71
CA ARG A 536 2.86 -2.17 21.52
C ARG A 536 4.08 -2.52 20.68
N SER A 537 4.62 -1.55 19.96
CA SER A 537 5.92 -1.67 19.32
C SER A 537 6.84 -0.49 19.65
N ARG A 538 8.17 -0.75 19.56
CA ARG A 538 9.23 0.25 19.51
C ARG A 538 10.09 -0.07 18.31
N THR A 539 10.29 0.89 17.43
CA THR A 539 11.03 0.68 16.18
C THR A 539 12.13 1.70 16.04
N PHE A 540 13.29 1.24 15.58
CA PHE A 540 14.46 2.06 15.27
C PHE A 540 15.00 1.62 13.93
N ASP A 541 15.21 2.56 13.02
CA ASP A 541 15.73 2.33 11.69
C ASP A 541 16.87 3.30 11.40
N LEU A 542 17.90 2.81 10.69
CA LEU A 542 19.00 3.61 10.19
C LEU A 542 19.34 3.16 8.77
N GLY A 543 19.34 4.08 7.83
CA GLY A 543 19.54 3.77 6.42
C GLY A 543 20.38 4.78 5.68
N ILE A 544 20.88 4.35 4.53
CA ILE A 544 21.56 5.17 3.56
C ILE A 544 20.97 4.90 2.17
N GLU A 545 20.69 5.97 1.44
CA GLU A 545 20.39 5.92 0.01
C GLU A 545 21.53 6.56 -0.76
N GLN A 546 21.99 5.88 -1.81
CA GLN A 546 23.00 6.39 -2.73
C GLN A 546 22.45 6.32 -4.16
N ARG A 547 22.43 7.46 -4.85
CA ARG A 547 22.20 7.55 -6.29
C ARG A 547 23.53 7.77 -7.00
N LEU A 548 23.73 7.14 -8.14
CA LEU A 548 24.95 7.18 -8.95
C LEU A 548 24.62 7.16 -10.44
N LEU A 549 25.62 7.45 -11.27
CA LEU A 549 25.52 7.42 -12.74
C LEU A 549 24.43 8.35 -13.28
N GLY A 550 24.35 9.56 -12.73
CA GLY A 550 23.31 10.52 -13.10
C GLY A 550 21.91 10.08 -12.68
N GLY A 551 21.80 9.30 -11.58
CA GLY A 551 20.55 8.71 -11.07
C GLY A 551 20.15 7.38 -11.73
N ARG A 552 20.94 6.82 -12.65
CA ARG A 552 20.66 5.53 -13.30
C ARG A 552 20.86 4.32 -12.38
N LEU A 553 21.53 4.50 -11.26
CA LEU A 553 21.71 3.50 -10.22
C LEU A 553 21.28 4.09 -8.88
N ARG A 554 20.38 3.41 -8.20
CA ARG A 554 19.94 3.71 -6.84
C ARG A 554 20.17 2.50 -5.97
N GLY A 555 20.89 2.67 -4.88
CA GLY A 555 21.10 1.66 -3.85
C GLY A 555 20.60 2.16 -2.51
N GLU A 556 19.97 1.29 -1.73
CA GLU A 556 19.57 1.56 -0.35
C GLU A 556 20.06 0.44 0.55
N ALA A 557 20.48 0.81 1.76
CA ALA A 557 20.77 -0.12 2.84
C ALA A 557 20.13 0.41 4.12
N THR A 558 19.37 -0.43 4.80
CA THR A 558 18.68 -0.09 6.06
C THR A 558 18.92 -1.17 7.09
N ALA A 559 19.39 -0.79 8.28
CA ALA A 559 19.39 -1.63 9.48
C ALA A 559 18.17 -1.28 10.34
N PHE A 560 17.50 -2.29 10.90
CA PHE A 560 16.31 -2.11 11.71
C PHE A 560 16.35 -2.93 13.01
N HIS A 561 15.69 -2.40 14.05
CA HIS A 561 15.50 -3.05 15.33
C HIS A 561 14.10 -2.75 15.85
N HIS A 562 13.24 -3.76 15.91
CA HIS A 562 11.85 -3.66 16.30
C HIS A 562 11.56 -4.60 17.48
N ASP A 563 11.01 -4.05 18.55
CA ASP A 563 10.49 -4.78 19.71
C ASP A 563 8.96 -4.74 19.69
N TYR A 564 8.32 -5.89 19.86
CA TYR A 564 6.88 -6.04 19.99
C TYR A 564 6.56 -6.56 21.40
N LEU A 565 5.78 -5.81 22.13
CA LEU A 565 5.49 -5.99 23.55
C LEU A 565 4.01 -6.27 23.77
N ASP A 566 3.69 -7.03 24.81
CA ASP A 566 2.31 -7.35 25.20
C ASP A 566 1.49 -7.99 24.06
N GLN A 567 2.14 -8.77 23.17
CA GLN A 567 1.44 -9.43 22.06
C GLN A 567 0.36 -10.39 22.59
N VAL A 568 -0.80 -10.39 21.94
CA VAL A 568 -1.91 -11.28 22.30
C VAL A 568 -1.65 -12.65 21.69
N ALA A 569 -1.66 -13.67 22.53
CA ALA A 569 -1.51 -15.06 22.13
C ALA A 569 -2.61 -15.92 22.75
N TYR A 570 -2.94 -17.01 22.10
CA TYR A 570 -3.78 -18.05 22.65
C TYR A 570 -2.99 -18.88 23.64
N HIS A 571 -3.60 -19.19 24.79
CA HIS A 571 -3.02 -20.00 25.86
C HIS A 571 -4.04 -21.07 26.27
N VAL A 572 -3.63 -22.33 26.23
CA VAL A 572 -4.47 -23.46 26.65
C VAL A 572 -4.53 -23.49 28.19
N VAL A 573 -5.75 -23.43 28.73
CA VAL A 573 -5.99 -23.47 30.17
C VAL A 573 -6.35 -24.89 30.62
N ASP A 574 -7.06 -25.64 29.81
CA ASP A 574 -7.43 -27.03 30.05
C ASP A 574 -6.90 -27.93 28.92
N PHE A 575 -5.89 -28.75 29.25
CA PHE A 575 -5.26 -29.67 28.31
C PHE A 575 -6.11 -30.90 28.01
N THR A 576 -7.21 -31.14 28.76
CA THR A 576 -8.10 -32.26 28.51
C THR A 576 -9.13 -31.92 27.44
N THR A 577 -9.68 -30.71 27.49
CA THR A 577 -10.65 -30.21 26.54
C THR A 577 -10.04 -29.31 25.46
N PHE A 578 -8.75 -28.99 25.55
CA PHE A 578 -8.05 -28.00 24.75
C PHE A 578 -8.68 -26.59 24.79
N GLN A 579 -9.50 -26.33 25.81
CA GLN A 579 -10.04 -25.01 26.04
C GLN A 579 -8.95 -24.06 26.53
N GLY A 580 -8.94 -22.87 25.96
CA GLY A 580 -8.01 -21.83 26.31
C GLY A 580 -8.63 -20.45 26.21
N GLY A 581 -7.79 -19.47 26.35
CA GLY A 581 -8.17 -18.06 26.26
C GLY A 581 -7.03 -17.24 25.69
N PHE A 582 -7.26 -15.93 25.57
CA PHE A 582 -6.28 -15.01 25.07
C PHE A 582 -5.60 -14.26 26.21
N VAL A 583 -4.26 -14.17 26.13
CA VAL A 583 -3.43 -13.47 27.11
C VAL A 583 -2.44 -12.58 26.37
N ASN A 584 -1.95 -11.51 27.04
CA ASN A 584 -0.85 -10.73 26.50
C ASN A 584 0.45 -11.52 26.70
N LEU A 585 1.02 -11.97 25.63
CA LEU A 585 2.35 -12.58 25.60
C LEU A 585 3.39 -11.53 26.00
N GLY A 586 4.60 -11.96 26.35
CA GLY A 586 5.65 -11.05 26.73
C GLY A 586 6.21 -10.24 25.57
N HIS A 587 7.41 -10.61 25.11
CA HIS A 587 8.21 -9.77 24.25
C HIS A 587 8.79 -10.58 23.06
N THR A 588 8.58 -10.07 21.86
CA THR A 588 9.30 -10.57 20.67
C THR A 588 10.14 -9.46 20.07
N ARG A 589 11.25 -9.85 19.45
CA ARG A 589 12.18 -8.93 18.77
C ARG A 589 12.42 -9.36 17.35
N ALA A 590 12.46 -8.39 16.45
CA ALA A 590 12.90 -8.55 15.07
C ALA A 590 14.00 -7.52 14.77
N ARG A 591 15.15 -7.97 14.31
CA ARG A 591 16.27 -7.12 13.90
C ARG A 591 16.87 -7.65 12.62
N GLY A 592 17.44 -6.76 11.82
CA GLY A 592 18.00 -7.18 10.55
C GLY A 592 18.50 -6.05 9.69
N ALA A 593 18.73 -6.39 8.43
CA ALA A 593 19.17 -5.47 7.41
C ALA A 593 18.42 -5.70 6.10
N GLU A 594 18.12 -4.64 5.40
CA GLU A 594 17.54 -4.63 4.06
C GLU A 594 18.54 -3.97 3.11
N LEU A 595 18.68 -4.55 1.93
CA LEU A 595 19.44 -3.99 0.82
C LEU A 595 18.51 -3.94 -0.38
N SER A 596 18.51 -2.84 -1.13
CA SER A 596 17.83 -2.77 -2.43
C SER A 596 18.69 -2.03 -3.45
N VAL A 597 18.59 -2.45 -4.68
CA VAL A 597 19.27 -1.83 -5.83
C VAL A 597 18.29 -1.75 -6.98
N GLU A 598 18.19 -0.57 -7.57
CA GLU A 598 17.49 -0.33 -8.83
C GLU A 598 18.45 0.27 -9.83
N ALA A 599 18.47 -0.25 -11.04
CA ALA A 599 19.38 0.22 -12.09
C ALA A 599 18.65 0.29 -13.45
N ALA A 600 18.88 1.37 -14.18
CA ALA A 600 18.50 1.55 -15.58
C ALA A 600 19.75 1.73 -16.42
N PRO A 601 20.54 0.66 -16.72
CA PRO A 601 21.78 0.77 -17.47
C PRO A 601 21.58 1.37 -18.86
N THR A 602 20.43 1.10 -19.47
CA THR A 602 19.97 1.70 -20.73
C THR A 602 18.50 2.06 -20.62
N ASP A 603 17.98 2.83 -21.53
CA ASP A 603 16.55 3.20 -21.56
C ASP A 603 15.62 1.99 -21.82
N SER A 604 16.20 0.91 -22.35
CA SER A 604 15.49 -0.35 -22.64
C SER A 604 15.57 -1.39 -21.54
N LEU A 605 16.52 -1.26 -20.60
CA LEU A 605 16.79 -2.28 -19.57
C LEU A 605 16.68 -1.67 -18.18
N TRP A 606 15.80 -2.24 -17.39
CA TRP A 606 15.66 -1.96 -15.97
C TRP A 606 15.90 -3.22 -15.14
N LEU A 607 16.64 -3.09 -14.06
CA LEU A 607 16.99 -4.15 -13.14
C LEU A 607 16.63 -3.74 -11.71
N SER A 608 16.18 -4.68 -10.91
CA SER A 608 15.99 -4.50 -9.47
C SER A 608 16.49 -5.72 -8.71
N ALA A 609 17.00 -5.48 -7.51
CA ALA A 609 17.32 -6.53 -6.57
C ALA A 609 16.97 -6.07 -5.15
N ALA A 610 16.45 -6.96 -4.33
CA ALA A 610 16.26 -6.72 -2.91
C ALA A 610 16.71 -7.92 -2.10
N TYR A 611 17.27 -7.67 -0.91
CA TYR A 611 17.66 -8.70 0.03
C TYR A 611 17.29 -8.29 1.44
N THR A 612 16.75 -9.23 2.20
CA THR A 612 16.40 -9.06 3.61
C THR A 612 17.09 -10.12 4.45
N LEU A 613 17.83 -9.66 5.46
CA LEU A 613 18.32 -10.47 6.56
C LEU A 613 17.46 -10.17 7.80
N LEU A 614 16.86 -11.19 8.40
CA LEU A 614 15.99 -11.07 9.55
C LEU A 614 16.36 -12.07 10.65
N ASP A 615 16.59 -11.60 11.88
CA ASP A 615 16.65 -12.40 13.09
C ASP A 615 15.46 -12.03 13.99
N GLY A 616 14.44 -12.88 13.98
CA GLY A 616 13.22 -12.74 14.78
C GLY A 616 13.18 -13.75 15.91
N ARG A 617 13.02 -13.31 17.17
CA ARG A 617 13.08 -14.15 18.37
C ARG A 617 11.98 -13.82 19.38
N ILE A 618 11.51 -14.87 20.06
CA ILE A 618 10.70 -14.75 21.27
C ILE A 618 11.63 -14.52 22.43
N LEU A 619 11.48 -13.41 23.16
CA LEU A 619 12.30 -13.03 24.30
C LEU A 619 11.62 -13.32 25.63
N VAL A 620 10.29 -13.18 25.70
CA VAL A 620 9.46 -13.54 26.84
C VAL A 620 8.20 -14.21 26.32
N SER A 621 7.88 -15.37 26.83
CA SER A 621 6.67 -16.13 26.53
C SER A 621 5.88 -16.35 27.80
N THR A 622 4.56 -16.39 27.71
CA THR A 622 3.66 -16.77 28.80
C THR A 622 3.37 -18.27 28.81
N ASP A 623 3.72 -18.97 27.73
CA ASP A 623 3.59 -20.41 27.62
C ASP A 623 4.96 -21.07 27.51
N GLU A 624 5.49 -21.44 28.68
CA GLU A 624 6.80 -22.12 28.77
C GLU A 624 6.73 -23.61 28.36
N PHE A 625 5.54 -24.17 28.33
CA PHE A 625 5.33 -25.59 28.03
C PHE A 625 5.17 -25.86 26.54
N ASP A 626 4.72 -24.87 25.74
CA ASP A 626 4.65 -25.01 24.29
C ASP A 626 6.03 -24.78 23.65
N PRO A 627 6.68 -25.84 23.11
CA PRO A 627 7.97 -25.73 22.48
C PRO A 627 7.98 -24.81 21.25
N VAL A 628 6.81 -24.52 20.65
CA VAL A 628 6.68 -23.64 19.47
C VAL A 628 6.90 -22.18 19.84
N VAL A 629 6.39 -21.77 21.00
CA VAL A 629 6.43 -20.36 21.47
C VAL A 629 7.41 -20.15 22.63
N ALA A 630 8.26 -21.11 22.95
CA ALA A 630 9.25 -21.01 24.02
C ALA A 630 10.27 -19.90 23.78
N VAL A 631 10.83 -19.35 24.87
CA VAL A 631 11.86 -18.30 24.83
C VAL A 631 13.06 -18.73 24.00
N GLY A 632 13.59 -17.82 23.18
CA GLY A 632 14.73 -18.05 22.28
C GLY A 632 14.34 -18.68 20.93
N ARG A 633 13.12 -19.14 20.75
CA ARG A 633 12.65 -19.70 19.47
C ARG A 633 12.50 -18.60 18.41
N PRO A 634 12.74 -18.97 17.13
CA PRO A 634 12.50 -18.06 16.01
C PRO A 634 11.01 -17.78 15.84
N LEU A 635 10.68 -16.64 15.30
CA LEU A 635 9.31 -16.31 14.90
C LEU A 635 8.89 -17.18 13.71
N LEU A 636 7.68 -17.76 13.76
CA LEU A 636 7.18 -18.65 12.72
C LEU A 636 6.93 -17.92 11.41
N ARG A 637 7.17 -18.61 10.29
CA ARG A 637 6.89 -18.11 8.91
C ARG A 637 7.67 -16.88 8.52
N ARG A 638 8.76 -16.55 9.23
CA ARG A 638 9.67 -15.44 8.92
C ARG A 638 11.01 -16.00 8.46
N PRO A 639 11.31 -15.96 7.15
CA PRO A 639 12.59 -16.45 6.66
C PRO A 639 13.72 -15.57 7.17
N LYS A 640 14.85 -16.19 7.57
CA LYS A 640 16.06 -15.44 7.96
C LYS A 640 16.68 -14.73 6.77
N HIS A 641 16.56 -15.29 5.57
CA HIS A 641 17.10 -14.78 4.32
C HIS A 641 16.01 -14.78 3.26
N GLN A 642 15.80 -13.66 2.62
CA GLN A 642 14.92 -13.52 1.45
C GLN A 642 15.61 -12.62 0.43
N ALA A 643 15.57 -13.02 -0.83
CA ALA A 643 16.11 -12.24 -1.94
C ALA A 643 15.11 -12.20 -3.09
N THR A 644 15.05 -11.08 -3.77
CA THR A 644 14.27 -10.92 -5.00
C THR A 644 15.13 -10.27 -6.06
N PHE A 645 14.94 -10.67 -7.31
CA PHE A 645 15.58 -10.06 -8.46
C PHE A 645 14.54 -9.85 -9.55
N GLY A 646 14.53 -8.68 -10.17
CA GLY A 646 13.65 -8.32 -11.27
C GLY A 646 14.45 -7.79 -12.46
N ALA A 647 14.08 -8.18 -13.66
CA ALA A 647 14.61 -7.65 -14.90
C ALA A 647 13.46 -7.31 -15.85
N ARG A 648 13.58 -6.17 -16.53
CA ARG A 648 12.65 -5.71 -17.55
C ARG A 648 13.42 -5.19 -18.75
N PHE A 649 13.07 -5.69 -19.92
CA PHE A 649 13.64 -5.23 -21.17
C PHE A 649 12.51 -4.86 -22.14
N THR A 650 12.57 -3.64 -22.69
CA THR A 650 11.58 -3.17 -23.67
C THR A 650 12.31 -2.59 -24.87
N ARG A 651 12.03 -3.13 -26.06
CA ARG A 651 12.58 -2.62 -27.30
C ARG A 651 11.51 -2.61 -28.39
N GLY A 652 11.16 -1.42 -28.85
CA GLY A 652 10.12 -1.25 -29.85
C GLY A 652 8.76 -1.78 -29.38
N ARG A 653 8.24 -2.81 -30.05
CA ARG A 653 6.93 -3.40 -29.76
C ARG A 653 6.99 -4.55 -28.76
N VAL A 654 8.17 -5.03 -28.39
CA VAL A 654 8.36 -6.22 -27.55
C VAL A 654 8.83 -5.80 -26.16
N GLY A 655 8.22 -6.36 -25.14
CA GLY A 655 8.64 -6.27 -23.75
C GLY A 655 8.84 -7.67 -23.16
N LEU A 656 9.93 -7.83 -22.42
CA LEU A 656 10.29 -9.04 -21.68
C LEU A 656 10.42 -8.68 -20.21
N GLY A 657 10.01 -9.57 -19.33
CA GLY A 657 10.22 -9.43 -17.89
C GLY A 657 10.53 -10.77 -17.24
N ALA A 658 11.35 -10.73 -16.21
CA ALA A 658 11.65 -11.90 -15.38
C ALA A 658 11.72 -11.48 -13.92
N ASN A 659 11.33 -12.38 -13.05
CA ASN A 659 11.41 -12.24 -11.60
C ASN A 659 11.93 -13.51 -10.98
N LEU A 660 12.78 -13.36 -9.98
CA LEU A 660 13.24 -14.44 -9.13
C LEU A 660 12.93 -14.07 -7.67
N VAL A 661 12.30 -14.98 -6.96
CA VAL A 661 12.06 -14.88 -5.51
C VAL A 661 12.72 -16.08 -4.86
N ALA A 662 13.68 -15.84 -3.97
CA ALA A 662 14.39 -16.85 -3.19
C ALA A 662 14.09 -16.64 -1.70
N VAL A 663 13.47 -17.62 -1.08
CA VAL A 663 13.09 -17.63 0.34
C VAL A 663 13.84 -18.71 1.06
N GLY A 664 14.52 -18.35 2.15
CA GLY A 664 15.29 -19.29 2.97
C GLY A 664 14.40 -20.19 3.83
N ARG A 665 15.04 -21.15 4.48
CA ARG A 665 14.40 -22.00 5.49
C ARG A 665 13.81 -21.16 6.61
N ARG A 666 12.66 -21.57 7.15
CA ARG A 666 11.96 -20.88 8.22
C ARG A 666 11.29 -21.83 9.19
N ALA A 667 11.20 -21.41 10.43
CA ALA A 667 10.41 -22.13 11.43
C ALA A 667 8.93 -22.05 11.09
N ASP A 668 8.20 -23.13 11.30
CA ASP A 668 6.75 -23.23 11.16
C ASP A 668 6.18 -24.27 12.13
N SER A 669 4.88 -24.31 12.27
CA SER A 669 4.14 -25.29 13.05
C SER A 669 2.77 -25.51 12.44
N ASP A 670 2.30 -26.74 12.56
CA ASP A 670 0.91 -27.10 12.22
C ASP A 670 -0.08 -26.71 13.32
N PHE A 671 0.42 -26.36 14.52
CA PHE A 671 -0.38 -26.14 15.74
C PHE A 671 -1.29 -27.31 16.13
N ALA A 672 -1.07 -28.49 15.53
CA ALA A 672 -1.96 -29.65 15.60
C ALA A 672 -1.21 -30.94 15.95
N GLY A 673 -0.05 -30.86 16.59
CA GLY A 673 0.64 -32.00 17.18
C GLY A 673 1.98 -32.40 16.51
N LEU A 674 2.36 -31.84 15.35
CA LEU A 674 3.69 -32.06 14.77
C LEU A 674 4.76 -31.20 15.46
N GLY A 675 4.36 -30.17 16.22
CA GLY A 675 5.25 -29.28 16.96
C GLY A 675 6.02 -28.31 16.07
N LEU A 676 7.18 -27.85 16.56
CA LEU A 676 8.05 -26.95 15.81
C LEU A 676 8.76 -27.70 14.69
N LEU A 677 8.57 -27.25 13.46
CA LEU A 677 9.15 -27.79 12.24
C LEU A 677 9.98 -26.73 11.50
N VAL A 678 10.73 -27.19 10.51
CA VAL A 678 11.43 -26.32 9.56
C VAL A 678 10.76 -26.49 8.20
N ASN A 679 10.17 -25.40 7.71
CA ASN A 679 9.69 -25.33 6.36
C ASN A 679 10.85 -24.96 5.42
N ASP A 680 11.06 -25.79 4.39
CA ASP A 680 12.19 -25.64 3.48
C ASP A 680 12.12 -24.32 2.68
N GLY A 681 13.29 -23.84 2.29
CA GLY A 681 13.42 -22.71 1.39
C GLY A 681 13.07 -23.09 -0.05
N TYR A 682 12.73 -22.07 -0.85
CA TYR A 682 12.42 -22.25 -2.25
C TYR A 682 12.97 -21.12 -3.11
N THR A 683 13.08 -21.40 -4.41
CA THR A 683 13.34 -20.37 -5.44
C THR A 683 12.28 -20.49 -6.51
N ARG A 684 11.54 -19.40 -6.73
CA ARG A 684 10.54 -19.27 -7.77
C ARG A 684 11.05 -18.33 -8.87
N VAL A 685 10.86 -18.72 -10.12
CA VAL A 685 11.18 -17.91 -11.29
C VAL A 685 9.91 -17.71 -12.08
N ASP A 686 9.58 -16.44 -12.32
CA ASP A 686 8.45 -16.02 -13.12
C ASP A 686 8.97 -15.23 -14.33
N ALA A 687 8.34 -15.39 -15.51
CA ALA A 687 8.70 -14.62 -16.69
C ALA A 687 7.45 -14.21 -17.46
N ARG A 688 7.59 -13.15 -18.24
CA ARG A 688 6.53 -12.60 -19.07
C ARG A 688 7.06 -12.06 -20.37
N VAL A 689 6.23 -12.14 -21.39
CA VAL A 689 6.46 -11.52 -22.68
C VAL A 689 5.22 -10.76 -23.10
N ARG A 690 5.42 -9.60 -23.70
CA ARG A 690 4.36 -8.82 -24.34
C ARG A 690 4.76 -8.36 -25.72
N ALA A 691 3.79 -8.26 -26.62
CA ALA A 691 3.98 -7.77 -27.97
C ALA A 691 2.84 -6.82 -28.37
N ARG A 692 3.17 -5.57 -28.69
CA ARG A 692 2.21 -4.57 -29.20
C ARG A 692 1.92 -4.87 -30.66
N LEU A 693 0.68 -5.22 -30.97
CA LEU A 693 0.24 -5.61 -32.32
C LEU A 693 -0.20 -4.41 -33.18
N GLY A 694 -0.42 -3.26 -32.56
CA GLY A 694 -0.92 -2.04 -33.18
C GLY A 694 -2.37 -1.75 -32.83
N HIS A 695 -2.88 -0.56 -33.17
CA HIS A 695 -4.25 -0.11 -32.91
C HIS A 695 -4.71 -0.30 -31.45
N GLY A 696 -3.79 -0.12 -30.49
CA GLY A 696 -4.08 -0.30 -29.07
C GLY A 696 -4.12 -1.76 -28.59
N LEU A 697 -3.86 -2.74 -29.45
CA LEU A 697 -3.87 -4.16 -29.09
C LEU A 697 -2.48 -4.66 -28.69
N GLU A 698 -2.40 -5.40 -27.59
CA GLU A 698 -1.21 -6.08 -27.08
C GLU A 698 -1.55 -7.54 -26.78
N ALA A 699 -0.69 -8.46 -27.23
CA ALA A 699 -0.72 -9.85 -26.79
C ALA A 699 0.34 -10.07 -25.73
N PHE A 700 0.05 -10.96 -24.76
CA PHE A 700 1.01 -11.29 -23.70
C PHE A 700 0.91 -12.76 -23.28
N ALA A 701 1.99 -13.22 -22.65
CA ALA A 701 2.02 -14.49 -21.93
C ALA A 701 2.82 -14.33 -20.63
N VAL A 702 2.39 -15.03 -19.58
CA VAL A 702 2.98 -15.05 -18.25
C VAL A 702 3.20 -16.49 -17.84
N GLY A 703 4.41 -16.80 -17.37
CA GLY A 703 4.74 -18.07 -16.74
C GLY A 703 5.15 -17.84 -15.30
N GLU A 704 4.48 -18.51 -14.38
CA GLU A 704 4.78 -18.48 -12.95
C GLU A 704 5.35 -19.83 -12.53
N ASN A 705 6.25 -19.80 -11.53
CA ASN A 705 6.96 -20.99 -11.04
C ASN A 705 7.53 -21.86 -12.20
N LEU A 706 8.24 -21.23 -13.12
CA LEU A 706 8.76 -21.90 -14.34
C LEU A 706 9.67 -23.09 -14.05
N LEU A 707 10.32 -23.09 -12.86
CA LEU A 707 11.15 -24.19 -12.39
C LEU A 707 10.33 -25.36 -11.84
N ASP A 708 9.00 -25.23 -11.80
CA ASP A 708 8.07 -26.23 -11.25
C ASP A 708 8.44 -26.69 -9.83
N ARG A 709 8.85 -25.74 -8.99
CA ARG A 709 9.24 -26.05 -7.61
C ARG A 709 8.02 -26.40 -6.77
N HIS A 710 8.08 -27.53 -6.10
CA HIS A 710 7.12 -27.90 -5.07
C HIS A 710 7.58 -27.28 -3.76
N TYR A 711 6.78 -26.36 -3.21
CA TYR A 711 7.07 -25.65 -1.97
C TYR A 711 5.79 -25.31 -1.23
N GLN A 712 5.95 -24.89 0.01
CA GLN A 712 4.86 -24.46 0.89
C GLN A 712 5.25 -23.13 1.51
N GLU A 713 4.37 -22.14 1.51
CA GLU A 713 4.60 -20.89 2.25
C GLU A 713 4.18 -21.04 3.71
N VAL A 714 3.09 -21.75 3.94
CA VAL A 714 2.65 -22.28 5.23
C VAL A 714 2.77 -23.80 5.20
N LEU A 715 3.36 -24.35 6.22
CA LEU A 715 3.57 -25.80 6.33
C LEU A 715 2.22 -26.55 6.27
N GLY A 716 2.16 -27.59 5.45
CA GLY A 716 0.93 -28.35 5.18
C GLY A 716 0.15 -27.88 3.95
N TYR A 717 0.41 -26.69 3.42
CA TYR A 717 -0.35 -26.07 2.34
C TYR A 717 0.52 -25.93 1.07
N PRO A 718 0.43 -26.87 0.12
CA PRO A 718 1.21 -26.80 -1.12
C PRO A 718 0.88 -25.56 -1.94
N ALA A 719 1.91 -24.87 -2.42
CA ALA A 719 1.77 -23.80 -3.39
C ALA A 719 1.50 -24.35 -4.79
N LEU A 720 1.03 -23.51 -5.71
CA LEU A 720 0.78 -23.88 -7.09
C LEU A 720 2.08 -24.30 -7.79
N GLY A 721 2.02 -25.38 -8.55
CA GLY A 721 3.04 -25.76 -9.53
C GLY A 721 3.15 -24.76 -10.66
N ARG A 722 3.94 -25.10 -11.70
CA ARG A 722 4.10 -24.22 -12.88
C ARG A 722 2.74 -23.81 -13.45
N ALA A 723 2.50 -22.50 -13.59
CA ALA A 723 1.32 -21.94 -14.21
C ALA A 723 1.70 -21.12 -15.45
N LEU A 724 0.98 -21.34 -16.56
CA LEU A 724 1.11 -20.56 -17.79
C LEU A 724 -0.23 -19.90 -18.10
N ARG A 725 -0.21 -18.61 -18.37
CA ARG A 725 -1.37 -17.80 -18.75
C ARG A 725 -1.04 -16.98 -19.99
N ALA A 726 -1.99 -16.77 -20.88
CA ALA A 726 -1.85 -15.91 -22.05
C ALA A 726 -3.12 -15.10 -22.27
N GLY A 727 -2.97 -13.93 -22.87
CA GLY A 727 -4.11 -13.05 -23.06
C GLY A 727 -3.87 -11.92 -24.04
N LEU A 728 -4.94 -11.14 -24.21
CA LEU A 728 -4.97 -9.94 -25.02
C LEU A 728 -5.39 -8.76 -24.15
N ARG A 729 -4.75 -7.62 -24.37
CA ARG A 729 -5.11 -6.32 -23.79
C ARG A 729 -5.38 -5.35 -24.93
N PHE A 730 -6.48 -4.62 -24.82
CA PHE A 730 -6.81 -3.50 -25.69
C PHE A 730 -6.83 -2.21 -24.88
N GLN A 731 -6.23 -1.16 -25.42
CA GLN A 731 -6.27 0.18 -24.85
C GLN A 731 -6.65 1.18 -25.94
N SER A 732 -7.73 1.95 -25.72
CA SER A 732 -8.07 3.09 -26.56
C SER A 732 -7.31 4.33 -26.10
N GLY A 733 -6.94 5.19 -27.03
CA GLY A 733 -6.18 6.41 -26.75
C GLY A 733 -4.67 6.24 -26.93
N PRO A 734 -3.88 7.31 -26.73
CA PRO A 734 -2.44 7.22 -26.88
C PRO A 734 -1.86 6.27 -25.83
N TRP A 735 -1.04 5.34 -26.31
CA TRP A 735 -0.24 4.49 -25.43
C TRP A 735 0.61 5.40 -24.52
N ARG A 736 0.31 5.42 -23.24
CA ARG A 736 1.23 5.97 -22.23
C ARG A 736 2.21 4.85 -21.88
N PRO A 737 3.53 5.08 -22.05
CA PRO A 737 4.54 4.09 -21.69
C PRO A 737 4.57 3.83 -20.19
#